data_a38804663ce4df05a95567eabd732c9e
#
_entry.id   a38804663ce4df05a95567eabd732c9e
#
_cell.length_a   1.000
_cell.length_b   1.000
_cell.length_c   1.000
_cell.angle_alpha   90.00
_cell.angle_beta   90.00
_cell.angle_gamma   90.00
#
_symmetry.space_group_name_H-M   'P 1'
#
loop_
_entity.id
_entity.type
_entity.pdbx_description
1 polymer ?
#
loop_
_entity_poly.entity_id
_entity_poly.type
_entity_poly.pdbx_seq_one_letter_code
_entity_poly.pdbx_strand_id
1 'polypeptide(L)'
;SECSVALSGSHLRPGEGRAYIHPMSTLEGLSFAQIAGPVPERRVLANGLEVIYSHRPGIGLCTVQAWVRTGSIHEGRWEGSGISHYLEHMVFKGTGRFTNRELTDAIHRSGGSSNAYTTFDRTVYYVDAPQEGFETAMEAIADMVFDPLITDADARMEREVILREIAMCDDEHDQMLAKSVLEEAVRAHALRQPVIGHRDLFIRITPDDLRAYHAGRYVPSNVVLALGGSMPPEEAFASAERWFGRFARRPLVEAPDQFEPPQGGVRRADLVREVSTVKGVSSWRIPGYFDEGRLATDLFLGVLGAGNSSLLWSELREKRKLVHAIDASGFGIRDLGLAWCSWSGEAGSDAGVVERAIAEVVDGLLQRGVTAEEFAKVRRQSVVGMVNGQKNIHGLTSRVAHAATIGYDIAWPRRGVEHLARLGAEDLTREARKWLRAENVTLGTMRSAKVQAVAATASVVATPDRFETLTLDNGVRVVLQQDDTIPKAGLGVFLAAGVAYEDEAKRGTTGLLGTLFARDTARRSKEDVAQMVDGLGATFADHGSQVSCGLWGEALSSDFDQLAELVTDGVLTPQFLPETFATERAALISACREAEDDIVEKARLRLQRQYFGTHPLAVDACGTPETLARIEPTDLAELHRKLVVADNVVVGVSGAFDRKSVMDFIHRRFGALPKAALTRRTLPLHVPAVASRLQEHASGEQAVVALAFPHCGFAPDEVVAANVTEELLSGMASGLFRRVREEKGMAYFVGATRVEVVDQGMFYLYAGTAPASAAAVVTEMRLELERLRAGKFGADEIADAKRRMRVSRRQGRQSAGARMQGALVREVAGLGANFDAEWERRMALTDEAAVQAFARRFLDVKFEQELVVLPKA
;
A
#
# COMPACT_ATOMS: atom_id res chain seq x y z
N SER A 1 45.30 34.01 -27.08
CA SER A 1 46.16 32.88 -26.69
C SER A 1 45.28 31.68 -26.33
N GLU A 2 45.37 30.73 -27.25
CA GLU A 2 44.66 29.44 -27.21
C GLU A 2 45.12 28.57 -26.02
N CYS A 3 44.22 27.85 -25.41
CA CYS A 3 44.53 26.64 -24.67
C CYS A 3 43.49 25.58 -25.02
N SER A 4 43.83 24.78 -26.04
CA SER A 4 43.14 23.55 -26.40
C SER A 4 43.54 22.46 -25.40
N VAL A 5 42.58 21.84 -24.73
CA VAL A 5 42.78 20.61 -23.99
C VAL A 5 42.17 19.46 -24.80
N ALA A 6 43.04 18.58 -25.24
CA ALA A 6 42.74 17.41 -26.04
C ALA A 6 42.06 16.36 -25.19
N LEU A 7 40.89 15.91 -25.62
CA LEU A 7 40.20 14.69 -25.15
C LEU A 7 40.92 13.48 -25.79
N SER A 8 41.68 12.74 -25.02
CA SER A 8 42.22 11.45 -25.42
C SER A 8 41.18 10.37 -25.20
N GLY A 9 40.52 9.96 -26.27
CA GLY A 9 39.68 8.77 -26.28
C GLY A 9 40.56 7.51 -26.21
N SER A 10 40.38 6.72 -25.17
CA SER A 10 40.91 5.35 -25.10
C SER A 10 39.84 4.38 -25.62
N HIS A 11 40.05 3.95 -26.88
CA HIS A 11 39.35 2.79 -27.46
C HIS A 11 39.82 1.51 -26.74
N LEU A 12 38.97 0.88 -25.95
CA LEU A 12 39.16 -0.49 -25.48
C LEU A 12 38.64 -1.45 -26.56
N ARG A 13 39.54 -2.27 -27.08
CA ARG A 13 39.25 -3.38 -28.00
C ARG A 13 38.55 -4.51 -27.24
N PRO A 14 37.60 -5.24 -27.85
CA PRO A 14 37.01 -6.43 -27.27
C PRO A 14 37.96 -7.62 -27.44
N GLY A 15 38.43 -8.19 -26.36
CA GLY A 15 39.27 -9.38 -26.38
C GLY A 15 39.56 -9.90 -24.98
N GLU A 16 39.03 -11.15 -24.75
CA GLU A 16 39.37 -12.08 -23.69
C GLU A 16 38.93 -11.75 -22.26
N GLY A 17 37.66 -12.08 -21.99
CA GLY A 17 37.13 -12.18 -20.63
C GLY A 17 37.73 -13.36 -19.86
N ARG A 18 38.81 -13.14 -19.11
CA ARG A 18 39.09 -13.94 -17.94
C ARG A 18 38.16 -13.48 -16.84
N ALA A 19 37.21 -14.36 -16.47
CA ALA A 19 36.37 -14.18 -15.29
C ALA A 19 37.32 -14.07 -14.06
N TYR A 20 37.52 -12.88 -13.56
CA TYR A 20 38.07 -12.68 -12.21
C TYR A 20 37.00 -13.19 -11.22
N ILE A 21 37.19 -14.38 -10.72
CA ILE A 21 36.46 -14.90 -9.59
C ILE A 21 36.91 -14.07 -8.39
N HIS A 22 36.12 -13.11 -7.98
CA HIS A 22 36.32 -12.34 -6.75
C HIS A 22 36.26 -13.30 -5.55
N PRO A 23 37.14 -13.16 -4.55
CA PRO A 23 37.17 -14.08 -3.39
C PRO A 23 35.93 -14.04 -2.51
N MET A 24 34.98 -13.12 -2.72
CA MET A 24 33.66 -13.12 -2.09
C MET A 24 32.58 -13.35 -3.15
N SER A 25 32.10 -14.58 -3.29
CA SER A 25 30.98 -14.93 -4.16
C SER A 25 29.64 -14.98 -3.42
N THR A 26 29.65 -14.78 -2.09
CA THR A 26 28.48 -14.85 -1.22
C THR A 26 28.44 -13.69 -0.23
N LEU A 27 27.22 -13.28 0.15
CA LEU A 27 26.95 -12.29 1.18
C LEU A 27 25.79 -12.82 2.02
N GLU A 28 25.92 -12.79 3.35
CA GLU A 28 24.91 -13.33 4.29
C GLU A 28 24.51 -14.81 3.99
N GLY A 29 25.44 -15.61 3.46
CA GLY A 29 25.21 -17.01 3.09
C GLY A 29 24.56 -17.23 1.73
N LEU A 30 24.19 -16.16 1.02
CA LEU A 30 23.59 -16.19 -0.31
C LEU A 30 24.59 -15.82 -1.39
N SER A 31 24.52 -16.43 -2.56
CA SER A 31 25.28 -16.00 -3.73
C SER A 31 24.80 -14.64 -4.23
N PHE A 32 25.67 -13.88 -4.87
CA PHE A 32 25.30 -12.58 -5.45
C PHE A 32 24.17 -12.69 -6.47
N ALA A 33 24.10 -13.81 -7.20
CA ALA A 33 22.99 -14.06 -8.12
C ALA A 33 21.64 -14.27 -7.40
N GLN A 34 21.65 -14.93 -6.24
CA GLN A 34 20.42 -15.07 -5.42
C GLN A 34 19.94 -13.72 -4.86
N ILE A 35 20.87 -12.83 -4.51
CA ILE A 35 20.53 -11.50 -3.97
C ILE A 35 20.12 -10.53 -5.10
N ALA A 36 20.86 -10.51 -6.21
CA ALA A 36 20.64 -9.62 -7.34
C ALA A 36 19.49 -10.06 -8.26
N GLY A 37 19.19 -11.34 -8.29
CA GLY A 37 18.28 -11.96 -9.25
C GLY A 37 18.96 -12.32 -10.58
N PRO A 38 18.19 -12.93 -11.50
CA PRO A 38 18.69 -13.29 -12.82
C PRO A 38 19.07 -12.03 -13.62
N VAL A 39 20.09 -12.16 -14.46
CA VAL A 39 20.48 -11.09 -15.39
C VAL A 39 19.45 -11.08 -16.52
N PRO A 40 18.77 -9.96 -16.78
CA PRO A 40 17.81 -9.87 -17.86
C PRO A 40 18.53 -9.88 -19.22
N GLU A 41 17.83 -10.34 -20.25
CA GLU A 41 18.27 -10.15 -21.62
C GLU A 41 17.88 -8.76 -22.13
N ARG A 42 18.72 -8.19 -23.02
CA ARG A 42 18.54 -6.84 -23.54
C ARG A 42 18.70 -6.81 -25.06
N ARG A 43 17.78 -6.12 -25.73
CA ARG A 43 17.89 -5.79 -27.17
C ARG A 43 17.47 -4.35 -27.40
N VAL A 44 17.94 -3.77 -28.49
CA VAL A 44 17.52 -2.45 -28.95
C VAL A 44 16.92 -2.62 -30.34
N LEU A 45 15.68 -2.21 -30.51
CA LEU A 45 14.99 -2.28 -31.80
C LEU A 45 15.53 -1.23 -32.78
N ALA A 46 15.26 -1.39 -34.06
CA ALA A 46 15.73 -0.47 -35.11
C ALA A 46 15.27 0.98 -34.93
N ASN A 47 14.11 1.19 -34.29
CA ASN A 47 13.57 2.51 -33.97
C ASN A 47 14.20 3.14 -32.69
N GLY A 48 15.10 2.42 -32.01
CA GLY A 48 15.81 2.89 -30.82
C GLY A 48 15.14 2.52 -29.48
N LEU A 49 14.01 1.80 -29.49
CA LEU A 49 13.37 1.28 -28.28
C LEU A 49 14.29 0.25 -27.63
N GLU A 50 14.57 0.42 -26.34
CA GLU A 50 15.29 -0.55 -25.52
C GLU A 50 14.29 -1.57 -24.96
N VAL A 51 14.54 -2.86 -25.17
CA VAL A 51 13.73 -3.96 -24.65
C VAL A 51 14.56 -4.78 -23.68
N ILE A 52 14.06 -5.02 -22.49
CA ILE A 52 14.65 -5.91 -21.49
C ILE A 52 13.66 -7.00 -21.15
N TYR A 53 14.16 -8.22 -20.94
CA TYR A 53 13.33 -9.36 -20.61
C TYR A 53 13.84 -10.12 -19.40
N SER A 54 13.01 -10.23 -18.38
CA SER A 54 13.24 -11.00 -17.15
C SER A 54 12.55 -12.36 -17.29
N HIS A 55 13.31 -13.36 -17.77
CA HIS A 55 12.79 -14.71 -17.95
C HIS A 55 12.67 -15.45 -16.62
N ARG A 56 11.47 -15.94 -16.32
CA ARG A 56 11.19 -16.75 -15.11
C ARG A 56 10.31 -17.95 -15.47
N PRO A 57 10.91 -19.11 -15.77
CA PRO A 57 10.17 -20.30 -16.20
C PRO A 57 9.14 -20.75 -15.15
N GLY A 58 7.96 -21.16 -15.63
CA GLY A 58 6.93 -21.80 -14.81
C GLY A 58 6.07 -20.88 -13.95
N ILE A 59 6.22 -19.53 -14.06
CA ILE A 59 5.43 -18.59 -13.23
C ILE A 59 3.97 -18.45 -13.69
N GLY A 60 3.65 -18.80 -14.94
CA GLY A 60 2.28 -18.70 -15.48
C GLY A 60 1.71 -17.27 -15.63
N LEU A 61 2.46 -16.28 -15.20
CA LEU A 61 2.11 -14.85 -15.26
C LEU A 61 3.12 -14.11 -16.13
N CYS A 62 2.70 -12.97 -16.67
CA CYS A 62 3.56 -12.02 -17.37
C CYS A 62 3.32 -10.59 -16.92
N THR A 63 4.32 -9.74 -17.12
CA THR A 63 4.22 -8.29 -16.96
C THR A 63 4.79 -7.61 -18.20
N VAL A 64 4.10 -6.60 -18.70
CA VAL A 64 4.53 -5.73 -19.79
C VAL A 64 4.55 -4.31 -19.26
N GLN A 65 5.71 -3.70 -19.18
CA GLN A 65 5.90 -2.39 -18.59
C GLN A 65 6.61 -1.45 -19.56
N ALA A 66 6.02 -0.31 -19.88
CA ALA A 66 6.67 0.76 -20.62
C ALA A 66 7.14 1.86 -19.66
N TRP A 67 8.44 2.03 -19.56
CA TRP A 67 9.10 3.00 -18.70
C TRP A 67 9.57 4.18 -19.54
N VAL A 68 8.84 5.26 -19.51
CA VAL A 68 9.18 6.51 -20.21
C VAL A 68 10.15 7.32 -19.34
N ARG A 69 11.33 7.69 -19.89
CA ARG A 69 12.32 8.54 -19.22
C ARG A 69 11.83 9.99 -19.16
N THR A 70 10.66 10.18 -18.59
CA THR A 70 9.99 11.49 -18.52
C THR A 70 9.07 11.52 -17.32
N GLY A 71 9.27 12.48 -16.45
CA GLY A 71 8.44 12.80 -15.29
C GLY A 71 8.45 14.30 -15.04
N SER A 72 8.01 14.76 -13.87
CA SER A 72 7.78 16.19 -13.62
C SER A 72 9.04 17.07 -13.77
N ILE A 73 10.24 16.55 -13.53
CA ILE A 73 11.49 17.30 -13.77
C ILE A 73 11.81 17.54 -15.25
N HIS A 74 11.11 16.88 -16.17
CA HIS A 74 11.33 16.99 -17.60
C HIS A 74 10.29 17.86 -18.31
N GLU A 75 9.45 18.58 -17.57
CA GLU A 75 8.35 19.38 -18.11
C GLU A 75 8.80 20.66 -18.84
N GLY A 76 10.03 21.12 -18.62
CA GLY A 76 10.61 22.24 -19.34
C GLY A 76 9.75 23.52 -19.22
N ARG A 77 9.23 24.02 -20.33
CA ARG A 77 8.38 25.22 -20.32
C ARG A 77 7.07 25.09 -19.52
N TRP A 78 6.68 23.85 -19.19
CA TRP A 78 5.50 23.56 -18.37
C TRP A 78 5.87 23.18 -16.92
N GLU A 79 7.09 23.47 -16.49
CA GLU A 79 7.58 23.12 -15.15
C GLU A 79 6.58 23.51 -14.05
N GLY A 80 6.30 22.54 -13.18
CA GLY A 80 5.36 22.70 -12.07
C GLY A 80 3.89 22.70 -12.45
N SER A 81 3.57 22.46 -13.73
CA SER A 81 2.17 22.38 -14.18
C SER A 81 1.55 20.99 -14.01
N GLY A 82 2.36 19.94 -13.84
CA GLY A 82 1.87 18.56 -13.76
C GLY A 82 1.46 17.98 -15.12
N ILE A 83 1.98 18.49 -16.23
CA ILE A 83 1.63 17.99 -17.57
C ILE A 83 2.02 16.52 -17.77
N SER A 84 3.06 16.04 -17.07
CA SER A 84 3.47 14.63 -17.09
C SER A 84 2.39 13.74 -16.49
N HIS A 85 1.85 14.10 -15.34
CA HIS A 85 0.77 13.42 -14.67
C HIS A 85 -0.54 13.53 -15.47
N TYR A 86 -0.83 14.70 -16.01
CA TYR A 86 -2.00 14.86 -16.87
C TYR A 86 -1.95 13.97 -18.12
N LEU A 87 -0.77 13.86 -18.74
CA LEU A 87 -0.60 12.97 -19.91
C LEU A 87 -0.74 11.50 -19.51
N GLU A 88 -0.30 11.11 -18.31
CA GLU A 88 -0.53 9.76 -17.77
C GLU A 88 -2.01 9.39 -17.81
N HIS A 89 -2.91 10.26 -17.31
CA HIS A 89 -4.35 10.06 -17.37
C HIS A 89 -4.88 9.97 -18.81
N MET A 90 -4.38 10.84 -19.68
CA MET A 90 -4.87 10.93 -21.06
C MET A 90 -4.54 9.70 -21.90
N VAL A 91 -3.45 8.99 -21.63
CA VAL A 91 -3.03 7.79 -22.35
C VAL A 91 -4.07 6.66 -22.24
N PHE A 92 -4.86 6.63 -21.19
CA PHE A 92 -5.93 5.64 -20.98
C PHE A 92 -7.24 5.98 -21.71
N LYS A 93 -7.41 7.19 -22.25
CA LYS A 93 -8.71 7.62 -22.82
C LYS A 93 -9.03 7.06 -24.21
N GLY A 94 -8.09 6.35 -24.82
CA GLY A 94 -8.23 5.67 -26.10
C GLY A 94 -7.00 5.84 -26.99
N THR A 95 -6.96 5.07 -28.03
CA THR A 95 -5.86 5.04 -29.00
C THR A 95 -6.40 5.18 -30.42
N GLY A 96 -5.53 5.27 -31.41
CA GLY A 96 -5.94 5.29 -32.80
C GLY A 96 -6.74 4.05 -33.27
N ARG A 97 -6.67 2.95 -32.49
CA ARG A 97 -7.33 1.68 -32.82
C ARG A 97 -8.41 1.24 -31.84
N PHE A 98 -8.34 1.71 -30.60
CA PHE A 98 -9.22 1.30 -29.52
C PHE A 98 -9.83 2.50 -28.81
N THR A 99 -11.10 2.46 -28.55
CA THR A 99 -11.73 3.32 -27.55
C THR A 99 -11.22 2.91 -26.14
N ASN A 100 -11.35 3.80 -25.16
CA ASN A 100 -11.05 3.48 -23.75
C ASN A 100 -11.70 2.15 -23.31
N ARG A 101 -12.98 1.98 -23.64
CA ARG A 101 -13.75 0.78 -23.29
C ARG A 101 -13.15 -0.48 -23.93
N GLU A 102 -12.91 -0.47 -25.23
CA GLU A 102 -12.37 -1.64 -25.96
C GLU A 102 -11.00 -2.04 -25.43
N LEU A 103 -10.16 -1.05 -25.08
CA LEU A 103 -8.84 -1.28 -24.50
C LEU A 103 -8.95 -1.93 -23.10
N THR A 104 -9.75 -1.36 -22.23
CA THR A 104 -9.99 -1.86 -20.88
C THR A 104 -10.60 -3.27 -20.92
N ASP A 105 -11.62 -3.48 -21.75
CA ASP A 105 -12.27 -4.77 -21.93
C ASP A 105 -11.33 -5.84 -22.51
N ALA A 106 -10.41 -5.46 -23.42
CA ALA A 106 -9.42 -6.38 -23.97
C ALA A 106 -8.44 -6.88 -22.87
N ILE A 107 -7.92 -5.95 -22.05
CA ILE A 107 -7.03 -6.28 -20.94
C ILE A 107 -7.76 -7.18 -19.93
N HIS A 108 -8.97 -6.80 -19.49
CA HIS A 108 -9.74 -7.58 -18.51
C HIS A 108 -10.12 -8.96 -19.02
N ARG A 109 -10.54 -9.10 -20.30
CA ARG A 109 -10.86 -10.41 -20.90
C ARG A 109 -9.64 -11.33 -20.99
N SER A 110 -8.44 -10.78 -21.11
CA SER A 110 -7.20 -11.57 -21.04
C SER A 110 -6.83 -11.97 -19.61
N GLY A 111 -7.64 -11.61 -18.60
CA GLY A 111 -7.35 -11.82 -17.18
C GLY A 111 -6.31 -10.84 -16.62
N GLY A 112 -5.99 -9.77 -17.35
CA GLY A 112 -4.99 -8.78 -16.98
C GLY A 112 -5.55 -7.62 -16.17
N SER A 113 -4.64 -6.92 -15.50
CA SER A 113 -4.87 -5.62 -14.88
C SER A 113 -3.86 -4.61 -15.41
N SER A 114 -4.26 -3.35 -15.56
CA SER A 114 -3.39 -2.27 -15.98
C SER A 114 -3.37 -1.14 -14.96
N ASN A 115 -2.23 -0.49 -14.85
CA ASN A 115 -2.10 0.74 -14.06
C ASN A 115 -0.94 1.58 -14.60
N ALA A 116 -0.80 2.80 -14.07
CA ALA A 116 0.32 3.68 -14.35
C ALA A 116 0.68 4.51 -13.12
N TYR A 117 1.84 5.14 -13.17
CA TYR A 117 2.23 6.15 -12.19
C TYR A 117 3.28 7.08 -12.79
N THR A 118 3.22 8.34 -12.38
CA THR A 118 4.23 9.36 -12.68
C THR A 118 5.03 9.69 -11.43
N THR A 119 6.34 9.82 -11.60
CA THR A 119 7.26 10.31 -10.58
C THR A 119 8.00 11.53 -11.09
N PHE A 120 9.00 11.97 -10.34
CA PHE A 120 9.84 13.09 -10.75
C PHE A 120 10.58 12.85 -12.06
N ASP A 121 11.09 11.61 -12.28
CA ASP A 121 12.02 11.30 -13.39
C ASP A 121 11.47 10.31 -14.42
N ARG A 122 10.30 9.75 -14.20
CA ARG A 122 9.70 8.74 -15.10
C ARG A 122 8.19 8.69 -15.02
N THR A 123 7.57 8.18 -16.09
CA THR A 123 6.19 7.72 -16.12
C THR A 123 6.19 6.25 -16.55
N VAL A 124 5.44 5.41 -15.87
CA VAL A 124 5.41 3.97 -16.09
C VAL A 124 3.99 3.51 -16.34
N TYR A 125 3.78 2.78 -17.43
CA TYR A 125 2.53 2.11 -17.80
C TYR A 125 2.76 0.62 -17.76
N TYR A 126 1.87 -0.14 -17.16
CA TYR A 126 2.05 -1.58 -17.09
C TYR A 126 0.75 -2.37 -17.16
N VAL A 127 0.87 -3.58 -17.66
CA VAL A 127 -0.17 -4.61 -17.64
C VAL A 127 0.44 -5.87 -17.04
N ASP A 128 -0.18 -6.38 -16.00
CA ASP A 128 0.10 -7.69 -15.42
C ASP A 128 -1.03 -8.64 -15.82
N ALA A 129 -0.68 -9.82 -16.35
CA ALA A 129 -1.66 -10.74 -16.90
C ALA A 129 -1.21 -12.22 -16.77
N PRO A 130 -2.13 -13.20 -16.91
CA PRO A 130 -1.74 -14.57 -17.22
C PRO A 130 -0.89 -14.62 -18.50
N GLN A 131 -0.03 -15.64 -18.62
CA GLN A 131 0.89 -15.77 -19.77
C GLN A 131 0.17 -15.74 -21.14
N GLU A 132 -1.06 -16.26 -21.20
CA GLU A 132 -1.91 -16.25 -22.40
C GLU A 132 -2.36 -14.85 -22.81
N GLY A 133 -2.36 -13.90 -21.87
CA GLY A 133 -2.71 -12.49 -22.09
C GLY A 133 -1.53 -11.64 -22.58
N PHE A 134 -0.33 -12.22 -22.73
CA PHE A 134 0.89 -11.47 -23.06
C PHE A 134 0.77 -10.65 -24.34
N GLU A 135 0.27 -11.22 -25.43
CA GLU A 135 0.12 -10.50 -26.70
C GLU A 135 -0.88 -9.35 -26.61
N THR A 136 -1.98 -9.53 -25.86
CA THR A 136 -2.95 -8.45 -25.58
C THR A 136 -2.31 -7.33 -24.77
N ALA A 137 -1.51 -7.67 -23.77
CA ALA A 137 -0.78 -6.68 -22.96
C ALA A 137 0.24 -5.91 -23.82
N MET A 138 0.97 -6.59 -24.70
CA MET A 138 1.93 -5.97 -25.63
C MET A 138 1.25 -5.00 -26.58
N GLU A 139 0.12 -5.41 -27.18
CA GLU A 139 -0.68 -4.57 -28.08
C GLU A 139 -1.21 -3.33 -27.35
N ALA A 140 -1.82 -3.52 -26.17
CA ALA A 140 -2.40 -2.45 -25.37
C ALA A 140 -1.35 -1.40 -24.97
N ILE A 141 -0.22 -1.81 -24.38
CA ILE A 141 0.83 -0.91 -23.96
C ILE A 141 1.47 -0.19 -25.16
N ALA A 142 1.66 -0.87 -26.28
CA ALA A 142 2.24 -0.26 -27.47
C ALA A 142 1.37 0.90 -28.00
N ASP A 143 0.07 0.68 -28.09
CA ASP A 143 -0.87 1.70 -28.59
C ASP A 143 -1.07 2.82 -27.57
N MET A 144 -1.26 2.49 -26.30
CA MET A 144 -1.39 3.48 -25.22
C MET A 144 -0.22 4.46 -25.20
N VAL A 145 1.00 3.95 -25.24
CA VAL A 145 2.21 4.78 -25.08
C VAL A 145 2.54 5.58 -26.34
N PHE A 146 2.35 5.02 -27.52
CA PHE A 146 2.84 5.64 -28.77
C PHE A 146 1.75 6.18 -29.71
N ASP A 147 0.49 5.83 -29.51
CA ASP A 147 -0.65 6.26 -30.36
C ASP A 147 -1.90 6.63 -29.56
N PRO A 148 -1.79 7.36 -28.40
CA PRO A 148 -2.95 7.77 -27.64
C PRO A 148 -3.77 8.83 -28.40
N LEU A 149 -5.11 8.73 -28.33
CA LEU A 149 -6.02 9.76 -28.80
C LEU A 149 -6.19 10.82 -27.71
N ILE A 150 -5.51 11.97 -27.87
CA ILE A 150 -5.65 13.10 -26.96
C ILE A 150 -6.69 14.05 -27.53
N THR A 151 -7.99 13.76 -27.27
CA THR A 151 -9.08 14.61 -27.76
C THR A 151 -9.31 15.82 -26.85
N ASP A 152 -9.85 16.92 -27.42
CA ASP A 152 -10.18 18.10 -26.63
C ASP A 152 -11.30 17.84 -25.62
N ALA A 153 -12.20 16.91 -25.93
CA ALA A 153 -13.30 16.53 -25.05
C ALA A 153 -12.81 15.78 -23.83
N ASP A 154 -11.97 14.74 -24.03
CA ASP A 154 -11.40 13.94 -22.95
C ASP A 154 -10.47 14.78 -22.08
N ALA A 155 -9.64 15.64 -22.71
CA ALA A 155 -8.77 16.54 -21.97
C ALA A 155 -9.57 17.50 -21.06
N ARG A 156 -10.68 18.08 -21.54
CA ARG A 156 -11.53 18.92 -20.68
C ARG A 156 -12.17 18.17 -19.53
N MET A 157 -12.62 16.93 -19.76
CA MET A 157 -13.24 16.10 -18.73
C MET A 157 -12.19 15.71 -17.68
N GLU A 158 -11.03 15.25 -18.12
CA GLU A 158 -9.96 14.79 -17.22
C GLU A 158 -9.31 15.92 -16.43
N ARG A 159 -9.31 17.15 -16.98
CA ARG A 159 -8.89 18.34 -16.24
C ARG A 159 -9.66 18.50 -14.92
N GLU A 160 -10.97 18.33 -14.95
CA GLU A 160 -11.81 18.46 -13.76
C GLU A 160 -11.52 17.37 -12.74
N VAL A 161 -11.20 16.15 -13.19
CA VAL A 161 -10.78 15.04 -12.32
C VAL A 161 -9.48 15.40 -11.60
N ILE A 162 -8.46 15.83 -12.33
CA ILE A 162 -7.15 16.15 -11.75
C ILE A 162 -7.21 17.39 -10.85
N LEU A 163 -8.05 18.38 -11.17
CA LEU A 163 -8.26 19.53 -10.26
C LEU A 163 -8.82 19.12 -8.90
N ARG A 164 -9.69 18.08 -8.87
CA ARG A 164 -10.17 17.49 -7.60
C ARG A 164 -9.09 16.71 -6.89
N GLU A 165 -8.25 16.01 -7.62
CA GLU A 165 -7.11 15.28 -7.07
C GLU A 165 -6.07 16.24 -6.47
N ILE A 166 -5.77 17.37 -7.13
CA ILE A 166 -4.93 18.42 -6.56
C ILE A 166 -5.52 18.95 -5.24
N ALA A 167 -6.83 19.21 -5.21
CA ALA A 167 -7.49 19.64 -3.98
C ALA A 167 -7.41 18.58 -2.87
N MET A 168 -7.54 17.30 -3.22
CA MET A 168 -7.38 16.19 -2.27
C MET A 168 -5.96 16.10 -1.72
N CYS A 169 -4.94 16.27 -2.56
CA CYS A 169 -3.54 16.29 -2.12
C CYS A 169 -3.23 17.50 -1.21
N ASP A 170 -3.83 18.66 -1.48
CA ASP A 170 -3.69 19.85 -0.64
C ASP A 170 -4.46 19.73 0.70
N ASP A 171 -5.44 18.83 0.82
CA ASP A 171 -6.14 18.50 2.07
C ASP A 171 -5.39 17.46 2.93
N GLU A 172 -4.51 16.68 2.33
CA GLU A 172 -3.74 15.68 3.07
C GLU A 172 -2.51 16.29 3.74
N HIS A 173 -2.49 16.29 5.07
CA HIS A 173 -1.49 16.97 5.90
C HIS A 173 -0.05 16.52 5.65
N ASP A 174 0.18 15.22 5.46
CA ASP A 174 1.53 14.69 5.24
C ASP A 174 2.06 15.08 3.86
N GLN A 175 1.23 15.04 2.82
CA GLN A 175 1.59 15.48 1.48
C GLN A 175 1.86 16.99 1.45
N MET A 176 1.02 17.78 2.13
CA MET A 176 1.21 19.23 2.22
C MET A 176 2.53 19.61 2.93
N LEU A 177 2.84 18.94 4.05
CA LEU A 177 4.11 19.15 4.75
C LEU A 177 5.29 18.73 3.87
N ALA A 178 5.21 17.56 3.22
CA ALA A 178 6.26 17.07 2.34
C ALA A 178 6.50 18.03 1.16
N LYS A 179 5.44 18.50 0.51
CA LYS A 179 5.51 19.51 -0.57
C LYS A 179 6.24 20.78 -0.10
N SER A 180 5.84 21.33 1.04
CA SER A 180 6.45 22.56 1.57
C SER A 180 7.92 22.38 1.95
N VAL A 181 8.28 21.24 2.53
CA VAL A 181 9.67 20.91 2.85
C VAL A 181 10.49 20.73 1.58
N LEU A 182 9.94 20.07 0.56
CA LEU A 182 10.62 19.85 -0.72
C LEU A 182 10.89 21.17 -1.45
N GLU A 183 9.93 22.10 -1.48
CA GLU A 183 10.07 23.44 -2.04
C GLU A 183 11.19 24.25 -1.36
N GLU A 184 11.41 24.05 -0.06
CA GLU A 184 12.49 24.71 0.69
C GLU A 184 13.83 23.97 0.59
N ALA A 185 13.83 22.62 0.60
CA ALA A 185 15.03 21.81 0.50
C ALA A 185 15.73 21.95 -0.85
N VAL A 186 14.95 22.16 -1.91
CA VAL A 186 15.39 22.30 -3.30
C VAL A 186 14.89 23.62 -3.86
N ARG A 187 15.78 24.49 -4.33
CA ARG A 187 15.41 25.84 -4.76
C ARG A 187 15.47 26.09 -6.26
N ALA A 188 16.38 25.44 -6.95
CA ALA A 188 16.63 25.67 -8.37
C ALA A 188 16.19 24.48 -9.23
N HIS A 189 16.42 23.25 -8.77
CA HIS A 189 16.07 22.05 -9.51
C HIS A 189 14.56 21.80 -9.50
N ALA A 190 13.97 21.34 -10.62
CA ALA A 190 12.54 21.06 -10.76
C ALA A 190 12.02 19.97 -9.82
N LEU A 191 12.90 19.22 -9.13
CA LEU A 191 12.50 18.30 -8.05
C LEU A 191 11.66 18.99 -6.95
N ARG A 192 11.79 20.31 -6.82
CA ARG A 192 11.00 21.14 -5.88
C ARG A 192 9.50 21.17 -6.21
N GLN A 193 9.13 20.90 -7.46
CA GLN A 193 7.76 21.00 -7.92
C GLN A 193 7.00 19.70 -7.61
N PRO A 194 5.73 19.78 -7.18
CA PRO A 194 4.92 18.58 -6.99
C PRO A 194 4.64 17.89 -8.33
N VAL A 195 4.65 16.57 -8.35
CA VAL A 195 4.41 15.78 -9.57
C VAL A 195 3.04 16.07 -10.16
N ILE A 196 2.02 16.24 -9.31
CA ILE A 196 0.65 16.56 -9.75
C ILE A 196 0.52 18.00 -10.30
N GLY A 197 1.49 18.86 -10.00
CA GLY A 197 1.52 20.26 -10.39
C GLY A 197 0.80 21.20 -9.42
N HIS A 198 1.00 22.49 -9.65
CA HIS A 198 0.29 23.56 -8.95
C HIS A 198 -0.99 23.92 -9.71
N ARG A 199 -2.10 24.06 -8.99
CA ARG A 199 -3.41 24.37 -9.56
C ARG A 199 -3.40 25.52 -10.59
N ASP A 200 -2.74 26.64 -10.24
CA ASP A 200 -2.71 27.84 -11.07
C ASP A 200 -1.89 27.69 -12.36
N LEU A 201 -0.97 26.75 -12.40
CA LEU A 201 -0.21 26.36 -13.59
C LEU A 201 -0.95 25.29 -14.38
N PHE A 202 -1.51 24.30 -13.70
CA PHE A 202 -2.24 23.19 -14.30
C PHE A 202 -3.43 23.65 -15.17
N ILE A 203 -4.21 24.63 -14.69
CA ILE A 203 -5.37 25.16 -15.44
C ILE A 203 -5.00 25.81 -16.78
N ARG A 204 -3.72 26.13 -17.01
CA ARG A 204 -3.22 26.75 -18.24
C ARG A 204 -2.85 25.75 -19.32
N ILE A 205 -2.73 24.45 -18.98
CA ILE A 205 -2.39 23.42 -19.95
C ILE A 205 -3.53 23.29 -20.97
N THR A 206 -3.17 23.32 -22.23
CA THR A 206 -4.12 23.11 -23.32
C THR A 206 -4.00 21.67 -23.88
N PRO A 207 -5.03 21.17 -24.60
CA PRO A 207 -4.91 19.88 -25.30
C PRO A 207 -3.75 19.84 -26.32
N ASP A 208 -3.43 20.99 -26.94
CA ASP A 208 -2.27 21.12 -27.85
C ASP A 208 -0.95 20.99 -27.11
N ASP A 209 -0.85 21.49 -25.87
CA ASP A 209 0.32 21.29 -25.02
C ASP A 209 0.53 19.80 -24.72
N LEU A 210 -0.54 19.06 -24.36
CA LEU A 210 -0.48 17.62 -24.14
C LEU A 210 0.00 16.86 -25.39
N ARG A 211 -0.55 17.18 -26.56
CA ARG A 211 -0.13 16.59 -27.83
C ARG A 211 1.34 16.91 -28.16
N ALA A 212 1.75 18.16 -27.93
CA ALA A 212 3.14 18.60 -28.16
C ALA A 212 4.11 17.90 -27.18
N TYR A 213 3.74 17.79 -25.91
CA TYR A 213 4.52 17.12 -24.88
C TYR A 213 4.67 15.62 -25.18
N HIS A 214 3.57 14.94 -25.50
CA HIS A 214 3.60 13.53 -25.94
C HIS A 214 4.51 13.35 -27.15
N ALA A 215 4.30 14.13 -28.22
CA ALA A 215 5.09 14.02 -29.46
C ALA A 215 6.59 14.22 -29.25
N GLY A 216 6.97 15.08 -28.29
CA GLY A 216 8.37 15.40 -28.00
C GLY A 216 9.05 14.41 -27.05
N ARG A 217 8.32 13.79 -26.13
CA ARG A 217 8.89 12.96 -25.06
C ARG A 217 8.60 11.47 -25.18
N TYR A 218 7.44 11.08 -25.76
CA TYR A 218 7.03 9.68 -25.92
C TYR A 218 7.53 9.13 -27.27
N VAL A 219 8.84 9.07 -27.39
CA VAL A 219 9.53 8.57 -28.58
C VAL A 219 10.24 7.24 -28.25
N PRO A 220 10.38 6.29 -29.21
CA PRO A 220 10.92 4.96 -28.91
C PRO A 220 12.27 4.97 -28.18
N SER A 221 13.18 5.88 -28.55
CA SER A 221 14.51 5.98 -27.90
C SER A 221 14.48 6.50 -26.45
N ASN A 222 13.35 7.03 -26.02
CA ASN A 222 13.15 7.54 -24.63
C ASN A 222 12.34 6.56 -23.76
N VAL A 223 12.07 5.36 -24.26
CA VAL A 223 11.26 4.33 -23.56
C VAL A 223 12.08 3.06 -23.39
N VAL A 224 12.00 2.47 -22.21
CA VAL A 224 12.43 1.11 -21.93
C VAL A 224 11.21 0.23 -21.83
N LEU A 225 11.08 -0.74 -22.70
CA LEU A 225 10.05 -1.79 -22.63
C LEU A 225 10.62 -2.91 -21.76
N ALA A 226 10.08 -3.08 -20.57
CA ALA A 226 10.48 -4.10 -19.64
C ALA A 226 9.43 -5.21 -19.61
N LEU A 227 9.86 -6.41 -19.94
CA LEU A 227 9.04 -7.60 -20.06
C LEU A 227 9.46 -8.62 -18.99
N GLY A 228 8.49 -9.32 -18.43
CA GLY A 228 8.74 -10.43 -17.52
C GLY A 228 7.72 -11.55 -17.77
N GLY A 229 8.19 -12.81 -17.66
CA GLY A 229 7.31 -13.95 -17.87
C GLY A 229 8.04 -15.27 -18.08
N SER A 230 7.28 -16.29 -18.47
CA SER A 230 7.78 -17.66 -18.65
C SER A 230 8.03 -18.07 -20.10
N MET A 231 7.69 -17.22 -21.08
CA MET A 231 7.91 -17.56 -22.49
C MET A 231 9.40 -17.55 -22.85
N PRO A 232 9.81 -18.28 -23.93
CA PRO A 232 11.17 -18.22 -24.40
C PRO A 232 11.59 -16.80 -24.79
N PRO A 233 12.81 -16.36 -24.47
CA PRO A 233 13.27 -14.98 -24.75
C PRO A 233 13.11 -14.54 -26.19
N GLU A 234 13.39 -15.44 -27.14
CA GLU A 234 13.26 -15.16 -28.58
C GLU A 234 11.81 -14.80 -28.97
N GLU A 235 10.82 -15.47 -28.37
CA GLU A 235 9.40 -15.18 -28.63
C GLU A 235 9.00 -13.82 -28.03
N ALA A 236 9.48 -13.50 -26.83
CA ALA A 236 9.23 -12.21 -26.19
C ALA A 236 9.80 -11.05 -27.03
N PHE A 237 11.04 -11.19 -27.54
CA PHE A 237 11.64 -10.18 -28.41
C PHE A 237 10.98 -10.09 -29.78
N ALA A 238 10.56 -11.21 -30.37
CA ALA A 238 9.80 -11.21 -31.62
C ALA A 238 8.45 -10.51 -31.47
N SER A 239 7.78 -10.68 -30.34
CA SER A 239 6.57 -9.95 -30.01
C SER A 239 6.84 -8.45 -29.83
N ALA A 240 7.93 -8.07 -29.14
CA ALA A 240 8.33 -6.68 -29.00
C ALA A 240 8.60 -6.03 -30.37
N GLU A 241 9.31 -6.70 -31.29
CA GLU A 241 9.54 -6.19 -32.64
C GLU A 241 8.22 -6.02 -33.41
N ARG A 242 7.29 -6.98 -33.30
CA ARG A 242 5.98 -6.93 -33.95
C ARG A 242 5.13 -5.74 -33.51
N TRP A 243 5.02 -5.52 -32.19
CA TRP A 243 4.10 -4.51 -31.66
C TRP A 243 4.73 -3.12 -31.57
N PHE A 244 6.01 -3.02 -31.22
CA PHE A 244 6.70 -1.75 -30.99
C PHE A 244 7.62 -1.34 -32.16
N GLY A 245 8.10 -2.28 -32.96
CA GLY A 245 8.95 -1.99 -34.13
C GLY A 245 8.23 -1.20 -35.23
N ARG A 246 6.89 -1.21 -35.25
CA ARG A 246 6.08 -0.43 -36.22
C ARG A 246 6.12 1.08 -36.01
N PHE A 247 6.47 1.56 -34.82
CA PHE A 247 6.55 3.00 -34.55
C PHE A 247 7.87 3.57 -35.05
N ALA A 248 7.79 4.64 -35.80
CA ALA A 248 8.95 5.26 -36.40
C ALA A 248 9.88 5.89 -35.33
N ARG A 249 11.17 5.84 -35.58
CA ARG A 249 12.15 6.61 -34.81
C ARG A 249 11.85 8.11 -34.95
N ARG A 250 11.77 8.82 -33.83
CA ARG A 250 11.55 10.28 -33.77
C ARG A 250 12.63 10.91 -32.90
N PRO A 251 12.99 12.19 -33.16
CA PRO A 251 13.92 12.91 -32.30
C PRO A 251 13.28 13.15 -30.92
N LEU A 252 14.09 13.00 -29.89
CA LEU A 252 13.73 13.38 -28.53
C LEU A 252 13.88 14.90 -28.38
N VAL A 253 12.87 15.54 -27.79
CA VAL A 253 13.01 16.92 -27.31
C VAL A 253 13.66 16.85 -25.93
N GLU A 254 14.91 17.26 -25.85
CA GLU A 254 15.66 17.23 -24.58
C GLU A 254 15.04 18.19 -23.56
N ALA A 255 15.02 17.78 -22.29
CA ALA A 255 14.69 18.68 -21.19
C ALA A 255 15.92 19.54 -20.86
N PRO A 256 15.72 20.76 -20.35
CA PRO A 256 16.85 21.57 -19.88
C PRO A 256 17.65 20.86 -18.79
N ASP A 257 19.00 21.00 -18.85
CA ASP A 257 19.85 20.59 -17.75
C ASP A 257 19.49 21.36 -16.48
N GLN A 258 19.46 20.66 -15.37
CA GLN A 258 19.07 21.22 -14.09
C GLN A 258 20.21 21.08 -13.07
N PHE A 259 20.37 22.10 -12.27
CA PHE A 259 21.41 22.14 -11.25
C PHE A 259 20.83 22.70 -9.96
N GLU A 260 21.14 22.04 -8.85
CA GLU A 260 20.79 22.54 -7.51
C GLU A 260 22.06 23.00 -6.78
N PRO A 261 22.18 24.30 -6.46
CA PRO A 261 23.36 24.81 -5.76
C PRO A 261 23.46 24.21 -4.34
N PRO A 262 24.66 24.12 -3.74
CA PRO A 262 24.83 23.67 -2.37
C PRO A 262 24.00 24.49 -1.38
N GLN A 263 23.44 23.83 -0.37
CA GLN A 263 22.73 24.50 0.71
C GLN A 263 23.73 25.13 1.69
N GLY A 264 23.65 26.44 1.88
CA GLY A 264 24.56 27.20 2.73
C GLY A 264 24.02 27.60 4.10
N GLY A 265 22.88 27.04 4.53
CA GLY A 265 22.27 27.36 5.82
C GLY A 265 20.98 26.59 6.07
N VAL A 266 20.52 26.57 7.32
CA VAL A 266 19.25 25.96 7.73
C VAL A 266 18.09 26.64 7.02
N ARG A 267 17.15 25.84 6.52
CA ARG A 267 15.90 26.31 5.89
C ARG A 267 14.70 25.80 6.70
N ARG A 268 13.56 26.51 6.62
CA ARG A 268 12.36 26.15 7.38
C ARG A 268 11.10 26.29 6.53
N ALA A 269 10.19 25.33 6.74
CA ALA A 269 8.82 25.28 6.21
C ALA A 269 7.85 25.08 7.38
N ASP A 270 7.32 26.17 7.94
CA ASP A 270 6.41 26.09 9.07
C ASP A 270 4.96 26.30 8.61
N LEU A 271 4.13 25.29 8.80
CA LEU A 271 2.73 25.28 8.44
C LEU A 271 1.83 25.35 9.69
N VAL A 272 0.76 26.13 9.58
CA VAL A 272 -0.29 26.20 10.59
C VAL A 272 -1.58 25.68 9.98
N ARG A 273 -2.09 24.57 10.51
CA ARG A 273 -3.32 23.91 10.07
C ARG A 273 -4.09 23.35 11.28
N GLU A 274 -5.35 23.04 11.11
CA GLU A 274 -6.10 22.29 12.14
C GLU A 274 -5.67 20.82 12.12
N VAL A 275 -4.71 20.47 12.98
CA VAL A 275 -4.16 19.12 13.10
C VAL A 275 -4.29 18.60 14.52
N SER A 276 -4.58 17.32 14.66
CA SER A 276 -4.69 16.63 15.96
C SER A 276 -3.33 16.23 16.56
N THR A 277 -2.26 16.26 15.75
CA THR A 277 -0.89 15.95 16.14
C THR A 277 0.06 16.96 15.51
N VAL A 278 1.17 17.26 16.19
CA VAL A 278 2.26 18.00 15.55
C VAL A 278 3.04 17.04 14.68
N LYS A 279 3.32 17.44 13.45
CA LYS A 279 4.13 16.66 12.50
C LYS A 279 5.36 17.46 12.12
N GLY A 280 6.45 16.77 11.84
CA GLY A 280 7.65 17.43 11.38
C GLY A 280 8.54 16.57 10.51
N VAL A 281 9.42 17.25 9.79
CA VAL A 281 10.41 16.66 8.89
C VAL A 281 11.74 17.37 9.11
N SER A 282 12.81 16.58 9.22
CA SER A 282 14.19 17.07 9.08
C SER A 282 14.79 16.43 7.84
N SER A 283 15.20 17.26 6.88
CA SER A 283 15.71 16.78 5.58
C SER A 283 17.10 17.33 5.29
N TRP A 284 17.95 16.48 4.72
CA TRP A 284 19.29 16.85 4.24
C TRP A 284 19.44 16.41 2.79
N ARG A 285 20.22 17.15 2.05
CA ARG A 285 20.60 16.71 0.69
C ARG A 285 21.61 15.59 0.80
N ILE A 286 21.43 14.57 -0.04
CA ILE A 286 22.31 13.40 -0.15
C ILE A 286 22.58 13.10 -1.63
N PRO A 287 23.51 12.18 -1.94
CA PRO A 287 23.76 11.77 -3.32
C PRO A 287 22.52 11.23 -4.03
N GLY A 288 22.47 11.37 -5.36
CA GLY A 288 21.47 10.73 -6.18
C GLY A 288 21.59 9.20 -6.19
N TYR A 289 20.61 8.50 -6.78
CA TYR A 289 20.49 7.04 -6.69
C TYR A 289 21.69 6.25 -7.22
N PHE A 290 22.42 6.77 -8.19
CA PHE A 290 23.50 6.06 -8.87
C PHE A 290 24.91 6.58 -8.51
N ASP A 291 24.99 7.44 -7.49
CA ASP A 291 26.26 7.85 -6.90
C ASP A 291 26.84 6.72 -6.02
N GLU A 292 28.15 6.54 -6.06
CA GLU A 292 28.83 5.49 -5.28
C GLU A 292 28.65 5.66 -3.77
N GLY A 293 28.50 6.89 -3.27
CA GLY A 293 28.26 7.18 -1.84
C GLY A 293 26.82 6.91 -1.39
N ARG A 294 25.88 6.74 -2.33
CA ARG A 294 24.45 6.62 -2.02
C ARG A 294 24.13 5.43 -1.13
N LEU A 295 24.61 4.25 -1.48
CA LEU A 295 24.31 3.03 -0.73
C LEU A 295 24.82 3.11 0.72
N ALA A 296 26.05 3.64 0.92
CA ALA A 296 26.58 3.83 2.26
C ALA A 296 25.76 4.85 3.07
N THR A 297 25.27 5.92 2.43
CA THR A 297 24.40 6.92 3.06
C THR A 297 23.05 6.32 3.43
N ASP A 298 22.42 5.53 2.55
CA ASP A 298 21.13 4.86 2.83
C ASP A 298 21.25 3.87 4.00
N LEU A 299 22.35 3.12 4.08
CA LEU A 299 22.62 2.24 5.21
C LEU A 299 22.83 3.02 6.52
N PHE A 300 23.49 4.19 6.48
CA PHE A 300 23.60 5.07 7.63
C PHE A 300 22.22 5.58 8.10
N LEU A 301 21.38 5.99 7.17
CA LEU A 301 19.99 6.36 7.47
C LEU A 301 19.21 5.18 8.06
N GLY A 302 19.49 3.96 7.60
CA GLY A 302 18.95 2.74 8.18
C GLY A 302 19.33 2.55 9.65
N VAL A 303 20.56 2.86 10.04
CA VAL A 303 20.98 2.85 11.47
C VAL A 303 20.22 3.92 12.25
N LEU A 304 20.03 5.09 11.68
CA LEU A 304 19.30 6.19 12.32
C LEU A 304 17.83 5.88 12.51
N GLY A 305 17.11 5.42 11.48
CA GLY A 305 15.66 5.44 11.49
C GLY A 305 14.94 4.18 10.96
N ALA A 306 15.66 3.13 10.49
CA ALA A 306 14.99 1.93 9.99
C ALA A 306 14.56 1.00 11.12
N GLY A 307 13.26 1.03 11.44
CA GLY A 307 12.64 0.15 12.43
C GLY A 307 12.80 0.63 13.88
N ASN A 308 12.12 -0.08 14.77
CA ASN A 308 11.98 0.36 16.18
C ASN A 308 13.23 0.07 17.06
N SER A 309 14.23 -0.59 16.52
CA SER A 309 15.55 -0.69 17.13
C SER A 309 16.53 0.37 16.62
N SER A 310 16.05 1.28 15.77
CA SER A 310 16.84 2.40 15.27
C SER A 310 17.15 3.41 16.38
N LEU A 311 18.18 4.21 16.16
CA LEU A 311 18.63 5.15 17.19
C LEU A 311 17.59 6.24 17.47
N LEU A 312 16.98 6.80 16.44
CA LEU A 312 15.95 7.84 16.60
C LEU A 312 14.73 7.30 17.34
N TRP A 313 14.27 6.09 16.99
CA TRP A 313 13.16 5.47 17.68
C TRP A 313 13.48 5.22 19.15
N SER A 314 14.62 4.58 19.44
CA SER A 314 15.04 4.29 20.82
C SER A 314 15.21 5.55 21.68
N GLU A 315 15.85 6.59 21.13
CA GLU A 315 16.13 7.81 21.90
C GLU A 315 14.90 8.71 22.04
N LEU A 316 14.18 9.01 20.92
CA LEU A 316 13.13 10.02 20.95
C LEU A 316 11.78 9.45 21.37
N ARG A 317 11.44 8.23 20.93
CA ARG A 317 10.15 7.63 21.27
C ARG A 317 10.20 6.87 22.58
N GLU A 318 11.15 5.94 22.76
CA GLU A 318 11.14 5.04 23.90
C GLU A 318 11.71 5.71 25.16
N LYS A 319 12.86 6.39 25.08
CA LYS A 319 13.51 6.99 26.26
C LYS A 319 12.96 8.38 26.58
N ARG A 320 12.98 9.30 25.62
CA ARG A 320 12.58 10.71 25.85
C ARG A 320 11.08 10.95 25.69
N LYS A 321 10.32 10.04 25.07
CA LYS A 321 8.86 10.11 24.85
C LYS A 321 8.41 11.43 24.18
N LEU A 322 9.23 11.93 23.27
CA LEU A 322 9.00 13.18 22.56
C LEU A 322 8.09 13.03 21.35
N VAL A 323 8.04 11.82 20.76
CA VAL A 323 7.32 11.53 19.52
C VAL A 323 6.50 10.24 19.63
N HIS A 324 5.48 10.10 18.78
CA HIS A 324 4.70 8.86 18.65
C HIS A 324 5.30 7.96 17.59
N ALA A 325 5.75 8.55 16.48
CA ALA A 325 6.41 7.87 15.39
C ALA A 325 7.59 8.71 14.92
N ILE A 326 8.64 8.05 14.47
CA ILE A 326 9.80 8.64 13.80
C ILE A 326 10.47 7.61 12.91
N ASP A 327 10.84 8.02 11.71
CA ASP A 327 11.60 7.21 10.77
C ASP A 327 12.63 8.07 10.03
N ALA A 328 13.61 7.42 9.40
CA ALA A 328 14.55 8.08 8.50
C ALA A 328 14.84 7.19 7.29
N SER A 329 14.76 7.78 6.12
CA SER A 329 15.00 7.12 4.84
C SER A 329 15.60 8.08 3.81
N GLY A 330 16.09 7.53 2.69
CA GLY A 330 16.57 8.33 1.57
C GLY A 330 15.68 8.15 0.34
N PHE A 331 15.32 9.24 -0.31
CA PHE A 331 14.68 9.21 -1.62
C PHE A 331 15.38 10.17 -2.58
N GLY A 332 15.03 10.14 -3.86
CA GLY A 332 15.61 11.07 -4.82
C GLY A 332 15.46 10.60 -6.26
N ILE A 333 16.18 11.29 -7.12
CA ILE A 333 16.32 11.03 -8.54
C ILE A 333 17.78 10.61 -8.85
N ARG A 334 18.11 10.47 -10.13
CA ARG A 334 19.45 10.06 -10.57
C ARG A 334 20.58 10.87 -9.90
N ASP A 335 20.53 12.19 -9.95
CA ASP A 335 21.64 13.08 -9.63
C ASP A 335 21.43 13.86 -8.31
N LEU A 336 20.27 13.79 -7.69
CA LEU A 336 19.92 14.49 -6.47
C LEU A 336 19.10 13.61 -5.54
N GLY A 337 19.51 13.50 -4.29
CA GLY A 337 18.80 12.79 -3.25
C GLY A 337 18.50 13.65 -2.02
N LEU A 338 17.55 13.20 -1.23
CA LEU A 338 17.21 13.78 0.07
C LEU A 338 17.15 12.67 1.12
N ALA A 339 17.81 12.88 2.26
CA ALA A 339 17.50 12.19 3.49
C ALA A 339 16.24 12.80 4.07
N TRP A 340 15.34 11.97 4.55
CA TRP A 340 14.06 12.37 5.06
C TRP A 340 13.81 11.71 6.40
N CYS A 341 13.79 12.52 7.46
CA CYS A 341 13.46 12.07 8.80
C CYS A 341 12.10 12.68 9.17
N SER A 342 11.05 11.86 9.13
CA SER A 342 9.69 12.28 9.49
C SER A 342 9.34 11.86 10.91
N TRP A 343 8.53 12.67 11.58
CA TRP A 343 8.07 12.39 12.93
C TRP A 343 6.68 12.97 13.21
N SER A 344 5.98 12.38 14.17
CA SER A 344 4.73 12.90 14.72
C SER A 344 4.74 12.85 16.25
N GLY A 345 4.08 13.83 16.87
CA GLY A 345 4.02 13.96 18.33
C GLY A 345 2.68 14.52 18.80
N GLU A 346 2.51 14.66 20.12
CA GLU A 346 1.30 15.22 20.72
C GLU A 346 1.02 16.66 20.22
N ALA A 347 -0.25 17.04 20.18
CA ALA A 347 -0.71 18.35 19.67
C ALA A 347 -0.05 19.55 20.36
N GLY A 348 0.48 19.39 21.56
CA GLY A 348 1.18 20.43 22.33
C GLY A 348 2.69 20.33 22.33
N SER A 349 3.28 19.37 21.58
CA SER A 349 4.73 19.18 21.55
C SER A 349 5.44 20.40 20.96
N ASP A 350 6.54 20.80 21.60
CA ASP A 350 7.46 21.80 21.03
C ASP A 350 8.32 21.15 19.94
N ALA A 351 8.02 21.45 18.68
CA ALA A 351 8.76 20.96 17.52
C ALA A 351 10.27 21.25 17.63
N GLY A 352 10.66 22.40 18.19
CA GLY A 352 12.06 22.75 18.37
C GLY A 352 12.80 21.83 19.36
N VAL A 353 12.09 21.23 20.33
CA VAL A 353 12.67 20.22 21.22
C VAL A 353 12.95 18.93 20.46
N VAL A 354 11.99 18.49 19.61
CA VAL A 354 12.14 17.30 18.78
C VAL A 354 13.27 17.46 17.75
N GLU A 355 13.30 18.59 17.05
CA GLU A 355 14.34 18.94 16.08
C GLU A 355 15.74 18.92 16.69
N ARG A 356 15.92 19.52 17.87
CA ARG A 356 17.21 19.48 18.59
C ARG A 356 17.58 18.05 19.00
N ALA A 357 16.61 17.27 19.46
CA ALA A 357 16.87 15.88 19.85
C ALA A 357 17.25 15.01 18.63
N ILE A 358 16.66 15.24 17.45
CA ILE A 358 17.08 14.59 16.20
C ILE A 358 18.52 14.98 15.87
N ALA A 359 18.86 16.27 15.91
CA ALA A 359 20.20 16.77 15.63
C ALA A 359 21.23 16.15 16.59
N GLU A 360 20.93 16.07 17.89
CA GLU A 360 21.80 15.44 18.89
C GLU A 360 22.09 13.95 18.58
N VAL A 361 21.07 13.20 18.15
CA VAL A 361 21.23 11.78 17.80
C VAL A 361 22.06 11.63 16.51
N VAL A 362 21.79 12.45 15.48
CA VAL A 362 22.55 12.45 14.22
C VAL A 362 24.02 12.80 14.49
N ASP A 363 24.28 13.90 15.20
CA ASP A 363 25.65 14.34 15.54
C ASP A 363 26.36 13.31 16.41
N GLY A 364 25.67 12.72 17.38
CA GLY A 364 26.23 11.66 18.23
C GLY A 364 26.65 10.44 17.42
N LEU A 365 25.84 10.00 16.45
CA LEU A 365 26.20 8.88 15.56
C LEU A 365 27.38 9.26 14.64
N LEU A 366 27.36 10.46 14.07
CA LEU A 366 28.46 10.95 13.22
C LEU A 366 29.80 11.03 13.99
N GLN A 367 29.75 11.40 15.28
CA GLN A 367 30.95 11.51 16.12
C GLN A 367 31.49 10.13 16.51
N ARG A 368 30.65 9.26 17.08
CA ARG A 368 31.07 7.93 17.56
C ARG A 368 31.33 6.92 16.45
N GLY A 369 30.70 7.12 15.29
CA GLY A 369 30.70 6.19 14.19
C GLY A 369 29.66 5.05 14.34
N VAL A 370 29.41 4.36 13.22
CA VAL A 370 28.58 3.16 13.17
C VAL A 370 29.36 1.98 13.73
N THR A 371 28.77 1.20 14.62
CA THR A 371 29.40 -0.01 15.17
C THR A 371 29.33 -1.17 14.20
N ALA A 372 30.16 -2.19 14.39
CA ALA A 372 30.13 -3.40 13.57
C ALA A 372 28.78 -4.15 13.64
N GLU A 373 28.13 -4.12 14.82
CA GLU A 373 26.84 -4.74 15.05
C GLU A 373 25.70 -3.98 14.30
N GLU A 374 25.66 -2.65 14.43
CA GLU A 374 24.73 -1.79 13.69
C GLU A 374 24.90 -1.95 12.18
N PHE A 375 26.13 -2.01 11.69
CA PHE A 375 26.42 -2.26 10.28
C PHE A 375 25.93 -3.64 9.85
N ALA A 376 26.22 -4.69 10.60
CA ALA A 376 25.79 -6.06 10.27
C ALA A 376 24.26 -6.14 10.17
N LYS A 377 23.53 -5.44 11.08
CA LYS A 377 22.06 -5.36 11.06
C LYS A 377 21.54 -4.72 9.77
N VAL A 378 21.96 -3.50 9.46
CA VAL A 378 21.44 -2.78 8.28
C VAL A 378 21.87 -3.40 6.97
N ARG A 379 23.07 -4.00 6.91
CA ARG A 379 23.54 -4.78 5.76
C ARG A 379 22.61 -5.98 5.51
N ARG A 380 22.29 -6.75 6.55
CA ARG A 380 21.33 -7.87 6.46
C ARG A 380 19.94 -7.40 6.02
N GLN A 381 19.42 -6.32 6.59
CA GLN A 381 18.15 -5.73 6.18
C GLN A 381 18.15 -5.35 4.70
N SER A 382 19.25 -4.76 4.21
CA SER A 382 19.41 -4.41 2.79
C SER A 382 19.41 -5.65 1.89
N VAL A 383 20.16 -6.70 2.25
CA VAL A 383 20.15 -7.99 1.50
C VAL A 383 18.76 -8.58 1.44
N VAL A 384 18.07 -8.64 2.58
CA VAL A 384 16.69 -9.16 2.65
C VAL A 384 15.74 -8.32 1.79
N GLY A 385 15.86 -6.99 1.81
CA GLY A 385 15.10 -6.10 0.94
C GLY A 385 15.32 -6.39 -0.56
N MET A 386 16.57 -6.61 -0.95
CA MET A 386 16.93 -6.96 -2.33
C MET A 386 16.34 -8.31 -2.76
N VAL A 387 16.35 -9.32 -1.89
CA VAL A 387 15.74 -10.64 -2.16
C VAL A 387 14.21 -10.50 -2.23
N ASN A 388 13.60 -9.74 -1.31
CA ASN A 388 12.17 -9.51 -1.31
C ASN A 388 11.63 -8.86 -2.59
N GLY A 389 12.42 -7.97 -3.22
CA GLY A 389 12.08 -7.34 -4.49
C GLY A 389 11.97 -8.33 -5.67
N GLN A 390 12.29 -9.61 -5.48
CA GLN A 390 12.19 -10.65 -6.50
C GLN A 390 11.00 -11.59 -6.31
N LYS A 391 10.13 -11.34 -5.32
CA LYS A 391 9.03 -12.26 -4.96
C LYS A 391 8.04 -12.52 -6.10
N ASN A 392 7.78 -11.51 -6.91
CA ASN A 392 6.88 -11.61 -8.05
C ASN A 392 7.55 -11.12 -9.33
N ILE A 393 6.97 -11.47 -10.49
CA ILE A 393 7.55 -11.12 -11.80
C ILE A 393 7.48 -9.61 -12.05
N HIS A 394 6.44 -8.93 -11.59
CA HIS A 394 6.32 -7.48 -11.68
C HIS A 394 7.47 -6.77 -10.97
N GLY A 395 7.69 -7.05 -9.68
CA GLY A 395 8.76 -6.42 -8.88
C GLY A 395 10.17 -6.73 -9.39
N LEU A 396 10.41 -7.99 -9.82
CA LEU A 396 11.66 -8.39 -10.45
C LEU A 396 11.93 -7.55 -11.71
N THR A 397 10.93 -7.44 -12.58
CA THR A 397 11.02 -6.69 -13.84
C THR A 397 11.18 -5.19 -13.58
N SER A 398 10.38 -4.62 -12.66
CA SER A 398 10.44 -3.19 -12.31
C SER A 398 11.79 -2.78 -11.75
N ARG A 399 12.45 -3.64 -10.96
CA ARG A 399 13.78 -3.33 -10.40
C ARG A 399 14.83 -3.18 -11.49
N VAL A 400 14.82 -4.05 -12.50
CA VAL A 400 15.73 -3.96 -13.64
C VAL A 400 15.37 -2.80 -14.56
N ALA A 401 14.07 -2.60 -14.78
CA ALA A 401 13.55 -1.48 -15.56
C ALA A 401 13.95 -0.12 -14.96
N HIS A 402 13.86 0.04 -13.64
CA HIS A 402 14.32 1.22 -12.93
C HIS A 402 15.83 1.48 -13.18
N ALA A 403 16.64 0.44 -13.04
CA ALA A 403 18.08 0.54 -13.29
C ALA A 403 18.41 0.91 -14.75
N ALA A 404 17.70 0.31 -15.73
CA ALA A 404 17.85 0.63 -17.15
C ALA A 404 17.35 2.03 -17.49
N THR A 405 16.25 2.47 -16.90
CA THR A 405 15.58 3.73 -17.22
C THR A 405 16.33 4.93 -16.65
N ILE A 406 16.65 4.89 -15.36
CA ILE A 406 17.24 6.01 -14.62
C ILE A 406 18.76 5.92 -14.58
N GLY A 407 19.29 4.70 -14.36
CA GLY A 407 20.74 4.47 -14.29
C GLY A 407 21.41 4.24 -15.64
N TYR A 408 20.64 3.96 -16.69
CA TYR A 408 21.14 3.51 -17.99
C TYR A 408 22.01 2.25 -17.92
N ASP A 409 21.77 1.41 -16.90
CA ASP A 409 22.58 0.26 -16.59
C ASP A 409 21.81 -0.92 -15.98
N ILE A 410 21.54 -1.92 -16.79
CA ILE A 410 20.83 -3.15 -16.37
C ILE A 410 21.60 -3.99 -15.34
N ALA A 411 22.92 -3.80 -15.24
CA ALA A 411 23.77 -4.54 -14.30
C ALA A 411 23.82 -3.88 -12.90
N TRP A 412 23.19 -2.71 -12.72
CA TRP A 412 23.22 -1.98 -11.46
C TRP A 412 22.77 -2.79 -10.25
N PRO A 413 21.68 -3.61 -10.32
CA PRO A 413 21.27 -4.44 -9.18
C PRO A 413 22.40 -5.38 -8.72
N ARG A 414 23.16 -5.96 -9.64
CA ARG A 414 24.30 -6.81 -9.33
C ARG A 414 25.48 -6.03 -8.75
N ARG A 415 25.80 -4.88 -9.37
CA ARG A 415 26.88 -4.01 -8.88
C ARG A 415 26.56 -3.46 -7.48
N GLY A 416 25.29 -3.21 -7.18
CA GLY A 416 24.85 -2.84 -5.84
C GLY A 416 25.16 -3.90 -4.79
N VAL A 417 24.96 -5.19 -5.12
CA VAL A 417 25.34 -6.30 -4.23
C VAL A 417 26.85 -6.40 -4.05
N GLU A 418 27.60 -6.25 -5.15
CA GLU A 418 29.09 -6.24 -5.12
C GLU A 418 29.64 -5.06 -4.31
N HIS A 419 28.97 -3.92 -4.39
CA HIS A 419 29.31 -2.73 -3.60
C HIS A 419 28.99 -2.96 -2.11
N LEU A 420 27.79 -3.44 -1.80
CA LEU A 420 27.37 -3.77 -0.43
C LEU A 420 28.34 -4.76 0.25
N ALA A 421 28.85 -5.74 -0.51
CA ALA A 421 29.83 -6.70 0.01
C ALA A 421 31.20 -6.09 0.36
N ARG A 422 31.54 -4.94 -0.21
CA ARG A 422 32.81 -4.23 0.05
C ARG A 422 32.72 -3.19 1.14
N LEU A 423 31.50 -2.71 1.47
CA LEU A 423 31.32 -1.68 2.51
C LEU A 423 31.64 -2.22 3.91
N GLY A 424 32.17 -1.33 4.74
CA GLY A 424 32.34 -1.50 6.18
C GLY A 424 31.64 -0.41 6.99
N ALA A 425 31.55 -0.55 8.29
CA ALA A 425 30.92 0.42 9.19
C ALA A 425 31.50 1.84 9.07
N GLU A 426 32.81 1.94 8.86
CA GLU A 426 33.51 3.23 8.72
C GLU A 426 33.11 3.97 7.43
N ASP A 427 32.81 3.22 6.35
CA ASP A 427 32.39 3.81 5.09
C ASP A 427 31.06 4.55 5.23
N LEU A 428 30.10 4.00 6.00
CA LEU A 428 28.83 4.63 6.27
C LEU A 428 29.00 5.99 6.95
N THR A 429 29.79 6.00 8.02
CA THR A 429 30.05 7.23 8.77
C THR A 429 30.81 8.26 7.93
N ARG A 430 31.79 7.82 7.16
CA ARG A 430 32.56 8.68 6.26
C ARG A 430 31.70 9.37 5.22
N GLU A 431 30.80 8.62 4.58
CA GLU A 431 29.89 9.17 3.58
C GLU A 431 28.85 10.10 4.21
N ALA A 432 28.19 9.69 5.31
CA ALA A 432 27.19 10.49 5.99
C ALA A 432 27.72 11.85 6.46
N ARG A 433 28.98 11.94 6.93
CA ARG A 433 29.64 13.20 7.34
C ARG A 433 29.74 14.24 6.23
N LYS A 434 29.71 13.84 4.97
CA LYS A 434 29.73 14.78 3.85
C LYS A 434 28.38 15.52 3.72
N TRP A 435 27.30 14.91 4.11
CA TRP A 435 25.95 15.32 3.78
C TRP A 435 25.08 15.74 4.98
N LEU A 436 25.10 14.98 6.08
CA LEU A 436 24.24 15.22 7.23
C LEU A 436 24.92 16.21 8.20
N ARG A 437 24.94 17.47 7.84
CA ARG A 437 25.55 18.54 8.64
C ARG A 437 24.46 19.47 9.20
N ALA A 438 24.65 19.94 10.41
CA ALA A 438 23.67 20.79 11.11
C ALA A 438 23.29 22.04 10.32
N GLU A 439 24.26 22.61 9.57
CA GLU A 439 24.02 23.80 8.74
C GLU A 439 23.27 23.53 7.44
N ASN A 440 23.17 22.28 7.00
CA ASN A 440 22.55 21.90 5.72
C ASN A 440 21.16 21.28 5.87
N VAL A 441 20.56 21.36 7.06
CA VAL A 441 19.22 20.80 7.31
C VAL A 441 18.13 21.73 6.80
N THR A 442 17.07 21.13 6.25
CA THR A 442 15.78 21.78 6.02
C THR A 442 14.79 21.20 7.01
N LEU A 443 14.15 22.04 7.79
CA LEU A 443 13.21 21.68 8.84
C LEU A 443 11.79 22.06 8.40
N GLY A 444 10.84 21.14 8.54
CA GLY A 444 9.44 21.40 8.30
C GLY A 444 8.61 21.06 9.51
N THR A 445 7.65 21.89 9.84
CA THR A 445 6.69 21.60 10.91
C THR A 445 5.27 21.94 10.49
N MET A 446 4.33 21.14 10.94
CA MET A 446 2.90 21.42 10.86
C MET A 446 2.29 21.35 12.25
N ARG A 447 1.65 22.43 12.70
CA ARG A 447 1.08 22.57 14.03
C ARG A 447 -0.26 23.27 14.03
N SER A 448 -1.08 23.06 15.07
CA SER A 448 -2.36 23.75 15.23
C SER A 448 -2.19 25.20 15.70
N ALA A 449 -3.01 26.10 15.17
CA ALA A 449 -3.03 27.52 15.59
C ALA A 449 -3.53 27.74 17.02
N LYS A 450 -4.22 26.75 17.63
CA LYS A 450 -4.95 26.88 18.91
C LYS A 450 -4.24 26.26 20.12
N VAL A 451 -2.97 25.91 20.03
CA VAL A 451 -2.27 25.35 21.20
C VAL A 451 -1.73 26.48 22.08
N GLN A 452 -2.53 26.96 23.02
CA GLN A 452 -1.97 27.46 24.27
C GLN A 452 -1.27 26.28 24.97
N ALA A 453 -0.04 26.52 25.43
CA ALA A 453 0.70 25.56 26.22
C ALA A 453 -0.17 25.05 27.38
N VAL A 454 -0.72 23.86 27.22
CA VAL A 454 -1.33 23.14 28.34
C VAL A 454 -0.19 22.34 28.96
N ALA A 455 0.19 22.75 30.15
CA ALA A 455 1.04 21.93 31.01
C ALA A 455 0.46 20.52 31.04
N ALA A 456 1.37 19.56 30.98
CA ALA A 456 1.05 18.14 31.03
C ALA A 456 0.29 17.81 32.32
N THR A 457 -1.05 17.83 32.24
CA THR A 457 -1.90 17.24 33.25
C THR A 457 -3.14 16.70 32.60
N ALA A 458 -3.36 15.42 32.81
CA ALA A 458 -4.54 14.62 32.52
C ALA A 458 -4.77 14.32 31.01
N SER A 459 -4.69 13.04 30.73
CA SER A 459 -5.37 12.37 29.67
C SER A 459 -6.71 13.06 29.36
N VAL A 460 -6.74 13.91 28.34
CA VAL A 460 -8.00 14.30 27.73
C VAL A 460 -8.50 13.02 27.08
N VAL A 461 -9.45 12.38 27.73
CA VAL A 461 -10.29 11.39 27.09
C VAL A 461 -10.94 12.15 25.95
N ALA A 462 -10.45 11.91 24.71
CA ALA A 462 -11.11 12.41 23.53
C ALA A 462 -12.57 11.96 23.64
N THR A 463 -13.50 12.91 23.58
CA THR A 463 -14.92 12.58 23.57
C THR A 463 -15.12 11.59 22.42
N PRO A 464 -15.62 10.37 22.66
CA PRO A 464 -15.79 9.40 21.59
C PRO A 464 -16.69 10.00 20.50
N ASP A 465 -16.35 9.77 19.24
CA ASP A 465 -17.18 10.14 18.11
C ASP A 465 -18.62 9.68 18.39
N ARG A 466 -19.54 10.59 18.40
CA ARG A 466 -20.95 10.28 18.69
C ARG A 466 -21.73 10.28 17.38
N PHE A 467 -22.21 9.10 16.99
CA PHE A 467 -23.13 8.95 15.87
C PHE A 467 -24.57 9.12 16.36
N GLU A 468 -25.35 9.88 15.60
CA GLU A 468 -26.79 9.89 15.73
C GLU A 468 -27.33 8.61 15.07
N THR A 469 -28.14 7.84 15.79
CA THR A 469 -28.74 6.60 15.28
C THR A 469 -30.26 6.71 15.30
N LEU A 470 -30.89 6.33 14.21
CA LEU A 470 -32.33 6.39 14.00
C LEU A 470 -32.82 5.07 13.39
N THR A 471 -34.08 4.74 13.55
CA THR A 471 -34.72 3.62 12.86
C THR A 471 -35.96 4.14 12.17
N LEU A 472 -36.12 3.87 10.88
CA LEU A 472 -37.33 4.20 10.13
C LEU A 472 -38.50 3.28 10.54
N ASP A 473 -39.74 3.68 10.25
CA ASP A 473 -40.95 2.91 10.59
C ASP A 473 -40.96 1.49 10.00
N ASN A 474 -40.26 1.27 8.89
CA ASN A 474 -40.14 -0.04 8.26
C ASN A 474 -39.00 -0.90 8.83
N GLY A 475 -38.11 -0.35 9.67
CA GLY A 475 -37.02 -1.05 10.31
C GLY A 475 -35.62 -0.71 9.77
N VAL A 476 -35.47 0.08 8.70
CA VAL A 476 -34.18 0.54 8.19
C VAL A 476 -33.47 1.37 9.26
N ARG A 477 -32.22 1.03 9.54
CA ARG A 477 -31.36 1.75 10.50
C ARG A 477 -30.57 2.83 9.81
N VAL A 478 -30.49 3.99 10.44
CA VAL A 478 -29.76 5.16 9.90
C VAL A 478 -28.73 5.62 10.92
N VAL A 479 -27.52 5.88 10.45
CA VAL A 479 -26.39 6.35 11.24
C VAL A 479 -25.89 7.66 10.62
N LEU A 480 -25.88 8.75 11.39
CA LEU A 480 -25.46 10.07 10.91
C LEU A 480 -24.31 10.60 11.74
N GLN A 481 -23.34 11.23 11.08
CA GLN A 481 -22.28 12.00 11.71
C GLN A 481 -22.00 13.25 10.88
N GLN A 482 -22.48 14.39 11.37
CA GLN A 482 -22.15 15.68 10.76
C GLN A 482 -20.73 16.08 11.11
N ASP A 483 -19.93 16.39 10.07
CA ASP A 483 -18.54 16.83 10.18
C ASP A 483 -18.26 17.82 9.05
N ASP A 484 -18.30 19.13 9.40
CA ASP A 484 -18.16 20.23 8.45
C ASP A 484 -16.67 20.67 8.30
N THR A 485 -15.73 19.87 8.80
CA THR A 485 -14.28 20.18 8.79
C THR A 485 -13.73 20.32 7.37
N ILE A 486 -14.25 19.51 6.45
CA ILE A 486 -13.94 19.56 5.01
C ILE A 486 -15.24 19.51 4.19
N PRO A 487 -15.29 20.12 3.00
CA PRO A 487 -16.51 20.19 2.18
C PRO A 487 -16.77 18.86 1.43
N LYS A 488 -16.75 17.72 2.16
CA LYS A 488 -17.04 16.39 1.63
C LYS A 488 -18.18 15.75 2.39
N ALA A 489 -18.95 14.90 1.71
CA ALA A 489 -19.96 14.06 2.32
C ALA A 489 -19.93 12.67 1.69
N GLY A 490 -20.18 11.66 2.52
CA GLY A 490 -20.22 10.27 2.10
C GLY A 490 -21.49 9.58 2.54
N LEU A 491 -21.94 8.60 1.74
CA LEU A 491 -23.05 7.72 2.04
C LEU A 491 -22.62 6.25 1.86
N GLY A 492 -23.02 5.41 2.82
CA GLY A 492 -22.84 3.96 2.73
C GLY A 492 -24.13 3.21 2.98
N VAL A 493 -24.30 2.10 2.30
CA VAL A 493 -25.41 1.16 2.53
C VAL A 493 -24.82 -0.21 2.79
N PHE A 494 -24.96 -0.71 4.01
CA PHE A 494 -24.35 -1.96 4.46
C PHE A 494 -25.43 -2.94 4.92
N LEU A 495 -25.13 -4.23 4.72
CA LEU A 495 -26.01 -5.36 4.99
C LEU A 495 -25.25 -6.42 5.79
N ALA A 496 -25.92 -7.09 6.74
CA ALA A 496 -25.40 -8.34 7.28
C ALA A 496 -25.44 -9.41 6.17
N ALA A 497 -24.32 -10.06 5.96
CA ALA A 497 -24.08 -11.00 4.87
C ALA A 497 -22.97 -11.98 5.25
N GLY A 498 -22.25 -12.52 4.27
CA GLY A 498 -21.09 -13.38 4.47
C GLY A 498 -21.44 -14.85 4.56
N VAL A 499 -20.46 -15.63 5.01
CA VAL A 499 -20.50 -17.11 4.90
C VAL A 499 -21.69 -17.78 5.57
N ALA A 500 -22.28 -17.15 6.59
CA ALA A 500 -23.48 -17.67 7.26
C ALA A 500 -24.71 -17.73 6.34
N TYR A 501 -24.74 -16.94 5.29
CA TYR A 501 -25.89 -16.81 4.36
C TYR A 501 -25.66 -17.48 3.01
N GLU A 502 -24.44 -17.94 2.75
CA GLU A 502 -24.02 -18.57 1.50
C GLU A 502 -24.25 -20.08 1.47
N ASP A 503 -24.36 -20.63 0.27
CA ASP A 503 -24.29 -22.07 0.01
C ASP A 503 -22.83 -22.53 0.14
N GLU A 504 -22.61 -23.68 0.76
CA GLU A 504 -21.28 -24.24 0.97
C GLU A 504 -20.54 -24.49 -0.36
N ALA A 505 -21.24 -24.95 -1.38
CA ALA A 505 -20.67 -25.22 -2.71
C ALA A 505 -20.37 -23.95 -3.51
N LYS A 506 -20.87 -22.77 -3.06
CA LYS A 506 -20.82 -21.48 -3.75
C LYS A 506 -20.26 -20.38 -2.85
N ARG A 507 -19.29 -20.72 -1.99
CA ARG A 507 -18.59 -19.74 -1.14
C ARG A 507 -17.96 -18.64 -2.00
N GLY A 508 -18.02 -17.39 -1.53
CA GLY A 508 -17.61 -16.19 -2.25
C GLY A 508 -18.76 -15.48 -2.97
N THR A 509 -19.99 -15.97 -2.86
CA THR A 509 -21.17 -15.31 -3.45
C THR A 509 -21.36 -13.89 -2.88
N THR A 510 -21.11 -13.67 -1.58
CA THR A 510 -21.18 -12.36 -0.94
C THR A 510 -20.14 -11.39 -1.46
N GLY A 511 -18.89 -11.85 -1.63
CA GLY A 511 -17.82 -11.03 -2.19
C GLY A 511 -18.16 -10.58 -3.61
N LEU A 512 -18.56 -11.52 -4.48
CA LEU A 512 -18.96 -11.21 -5.85
C LEU A 512 -20.21 -10.30 -5.90
N LEU A 513 -21.18 -10.49 -4.99
CA LEU A 513 -22.35 -9.61 -4.85
C LEU A 513 -21.92 -8.18 -4.51
N GLY A 514 -21.01 -8.02 -3.53
CA GLY A 514 -20.45 -6.71 -3.17
C GLY A 514 -19.83 -6.01 -4.36
N THR A 515 -18.93 -6.69 -5.09
CA THR A 515 -18.29 -6.14 -6.29
C THR A 515 -19.29 -5.70 -7.35
N LEU A 516 -20.36 -6.47 -7.55
CA LEU A 516 -21.38 -6.14 -8.55
C LEU A 516 -22.33 -4.99 -8.13
N PHE A 517 -22.38 -4.61 -6.86
CA PHE A 517 -23.06 -3.38 -6.43
C PHE A 517 -22.47 -2.12 -7.06
N ALA A 518 -21.19 -2.15 -7.38
CA ALA A 518 -20.49 -1.03 -8.01
C ALA A 518 -20.54 -1.06 -9.55
N ARG A 519 -21.40 -1.88 -10.15
CA ARG A 519 -21.49 -2.10 -11.59
C ARG A 519 -22.85 -1.68 -12.14
N ASP A 520 -23.47 -2.56 -12.94
CA ASP A 520 -24.76 -2.28 -13.59
C ASP A 520 -25.91 -2.16 -12.58
N THR A 521 -26.76 -1.15 -12.80
CA THR A 521 -27.98 -0.91 -12.03
C THR A 521 -29.20 -0.88 -12.96
N ALA A 522 -30.38 -0.88 -12.41
CA ALA A 522 -31.61 -0.74 -13.22
C ALA A 522 -31.69 0.57 -14.01
N ARG A 523 -30.89 1.59 -13.64
CA ARG A 523 -30.92 2.91 -14.27
C ARG A 523 -29.67 3.23 -15.09
N ARG A 524 -28.56 2.55 -14.85
CA ARG A 524 -27.25 2.91 -15.41
C ARG A 524 -26.47 1.66 -15.74
N SER A 525 -25.80 1.68 -16.87
CA SER A 525 -24.78 0.68 -17.20
C SER A 525 -23.52 0.86 -16.32
N LYS A 526 -22.67 -0.15 -16.24
CA LYS A 526 -21.37 -0.07 -15.53
C LYS A 526 -20.51 1.08 -16.06
N GLU A 527 -20.60 1.38 -17.36
CA GLU A 527 -19.90 2.48 -18.00
C GLU A 527 -20.43 3.85 -17.52
N ASP A 528 -21.77 4.00 -17.45
CA ASP A 528 -22.39 5.22 -16.93
C ASP A 528 -22.04 5.43 -15.46
N VAL A 529 -22.05 4.35 -14.65
CA VAL A 529 -21.62 4.40 -13.24
C VAL A 529 -20.16 4.85 -13.16
N ALA A 530 -19.25 4.24 -13.94
CA ALA A 530 -17.83 4.60 -13.93
C ALA A 530 -17.62 6.06 -14.37
N GLN A 531 -18.28 6.51 -15.45
CA GLN A 531 -18.20 7.91 -15.90
C GLN A 531 -18.71 8.90 -14.84
N MET A 532 -19.80 8.57 -14.16
CA MET A 532 -20.32 9.45 -13.11
C MET A 532 -19.38 9.49 -11.90
N VAL A 533 -18.86 8.36 -11.44
CA VAL A 533 -17.89 8.28 -10.34
C VAL A 533 -16.66 9.11 -10.65
N ASP A 534 -16.07 8.92 -11.84
CA ASP A 534 -14.90 9.68 -12.30
C ASP A 534 -15.23 11.16 -12.46
N GLY A 535 -16.38 11.51 -13.05
CA GLY A 535 -16.85 12.87 -13.22
C GLY A 535 -17.06 13.62 -11.90
N LEU A 536 -17.48 12.91 -10.84
CA LEU A 536 -17.62 13.45 -9.49
C LEU A 536 -16.28 13.50 -8.74
N GLY A 537 -15.23 12.85 -9.24
CA GLY A 537 -13.99 12.60 -8.47
C GLY A 537 -14.27 11.88 -7.14
N ALA A 538 -15.27 11.01 -7.16
CA ALA A 538 -15.76 10.34 -5.97
C ALA A 538 -14.90 9.12 -5.60
N THR A 539 -14.74 8.88 -4.29
CA THR A 539 -14.40 7.54 -3.83
C THR A 539 -15.65 6.68 -3.94
N PHE A 540 -15.52 5.49 -4.53
CA PHE A 540 -16.65 4.57 -4.71
C PHE A 540 -16.12 3.15 -4.54
N ALA A 541 -16.41 2.54 -3.40
CA ALA A 541 -15.79 1.29 -2.98
C ALA A 541 -16.84 0.28 -2.53
N ASP A 542 -16.77 -0.91 -3.06
CA ASP A 542 -17.49 -2.05 -2.55
C ASP A 542 -16.89 -2.54 -1.22
N HIS A 543 -17.73 -3.19 -0.44
CA HIS A 543 -17.38 -3.82 0.82
C HIS A 543 -17.88 -5.26 0.82
N GLY A 544 -16.98 -6.20 1.07
CA GLY A 544 -17.30 -7.61 1.27
C GLY A 544 -16.44 -8.20 2.39
N SER A 545 -17.08 -8.90 3.33
CA SER A 545 -16.38 -9.55 4.44
C SER A 545 -17.10 -10.84 4.87
N GLN A 546 -16.56 -11.52 5.87
CA GLN A 546 -17.16 -12.72 6.43
C GLN A 546 -18.54 -12.46 7.08
N VAL A 547 -18.89 -11.20 7.37
CA VAL A 547 -20.11 -10.86 8.16
C VAL A 547 -20.96 -9.76 7.52
N SER A 548 -20.47 -9.07 6.50
CA SER A 548 -21.17 -7.93 5.89
C SER A 548 -20.81 -7.73 4.43
N CYS A 549 -21.70 -7.11 3.68
CA CYS A 549 -21.40 -6.53 2.37
C CYS A 549 -22.11 -5.17 2.21
N GLY A 550 -21.68 -4.38 1.24
CA GLY A 550 -22.27 -3.07 0.99
C GLY A 550 -21.49 -2.24 -0.01
N LEU A 551 -21.85 -0.98 -0.11
CA LEU A 551 -21.23 0.00 -0.98
C LEU A 551 -21.04 1.30 -0.21
N TRP A 552 -19.88 1.91 -0.36
CA TRP A 552 -19.52 3.20 0.20
C TRP A 552 -19.16 4.18 -0.91
N GLY A 553 -19.65 5.40 -0.82
CA GLY A 553 -19.24 6.50 -1.69
C GLY A 553 -18.96 7.77 -0.90
N GLU A 554 -17.99 8.58 -1.36
CA GLU A 554 -17.67 9.89 -0.80
C GLU A 554 -17.30 10.85 -1.94
N ALA A 555 -17.87 12.06 -1.92
CA ALA A 555 -17.62 13.12 -2.91
C ALA A 555 -17.62 14.50 -2.25
N LEU A 556 -17.46 15.57 -3.04
CA LEU A 556 -17.72 16.93 -2.55
C LEU A 556 -19.19 17.05 -2.09
N SER A 557 -19.43 17.85 -1.06
CA SER A 557 -20.79 18.07 -0.53
C SER A 557 -21.76 18.62 -1.57
N SER A 558 -21.29 19.38 -2.55
CA SER A 558 -22.09 19.87 -3.69
C SER A 558 -22.63 18.76 -4.58
N ASP A 559 -21.94 17.62 -4.61
CA ASP A 559 -22.22 16.49 -5.51
C ASP A 559 -22.89 15.32 -4.76
N PHE A 560 -23.17 15.51 -3.47
CA PHE A 560 -23.67 14.46 -2.58
C PHE A 560 -24.97 13.80 -3.09
N ASP A 561 -25.92 14.56 -3.65
CA ASP A 561 -27.18 13.99 -4.15
C ASP A 561 -26.94 13.00 -5.29
N GLN A 562 -26.02 13.30 -6.21
CA GLN A 562 -25.69 12.42 -7.33
C GLN A 562 -24.96 11.15 -6.83
N LEU A 563 -24.04 11.32 -5.89
CA LEU A 563 -23.33 10.20 -5.25
C LEU A 563 -24.33 9.29 -4.48
N ALA A 564 -25.23 9.89 -3.71
CA ALA A 564 -26.20 9.17 -2.92
C ALA A 564 -27.16 8.32 -3.79
N GLU A 565 -27.55 8.83 -4.96
CA GLU A 565 -28.32 8.07 -5.94
C GLU A 565 -27.50 6.88 -6.49
N LEU A 566 -26.20 7.07 -6.82
CA LEU A 566 -25.33 6.00 -7.31
C LEU A 566 -25.17 4.87 -6.28
N VAL A 567 -24.83 5.20 -5.04
CA VAL A 567 -24.66 4.20 -3.97
C VAL A 567 -25.97 3.46 -3.70
N THR A 568 -27.06 4.19 -3.68
CA THR A 568 -28.39 3.62 -3.40
C THR A 568 -28.85 2.72 -4.54
N ASP A 569 -28.72 3.13 -5.80
CA ASP A 569 -29.07 2.32 -6.96
C ASP A 569 -28.23 1.04 -7.01
N GLY A 570 -26.92 1.14 -6.72
CA GLY A 570 -26.02 0.00 -6.70
C GLY A 570 -26.47 -1.10 -5.71
N VAL A 571 -26.89 -0.73 -4.51
CA VAL A 571 -27.32 -1.72 -3.52
C VAL A 571 -28.76 -2.15 -3.68
N LEU A 572 -29.69 -1.23 -4.01
CA LEU A 572 -31.12 -1.56 -4.06
C LEU A 572 -31.56 -2.19 -5.37
N THR A 573 -30.95 -1.84 -6.49
CA THR A 573 -31.37 -2.26 -7.83
C THR A 573 -30.22 -2.70 -8.75
N PRO A 574 -29.27 -3.53 -8.26
CA PRO A 574 -28.19 -4.03 -9.10
C PRO A 574 -28.74 -4.90 -10.23
N GLN A 575 -28.02 -4.95 -11.35
CA GLN A 575 -28.28 -5.84 -12.47
C GLN A 575 -27.12 -6.81 -12.64
N PHE A 576 -27.41 -8.09 -12.62
CA PHE A 576 -26.41 -9.15 -12.76
C PHE A 576 -26.33 -9.58 -14.23
N LEU A 577 -25.93 -8.66 -15.10
CA LEU A 577 -25.81 -8.91 -16.53
C LEU A 577 -24.78 -10.02 -16.81
N PRO A 578 -25.08 -11.00 -17.68
CA PRO A 578 -24.21 -12.15 -17.90
C PRO A 578 -22.77 -11.79 -18.28
N GLU A 579 -22.57 -10.75 -19.08
CA GLU A 579 -21.24 -10.30 -19.50
C GLU A 579 -20.44 -9.70 -18.32
N THR A 580 -21.04 -8.77 -17.59
CA THR A 580 -20.41 -8.14 -16.41
C THR A 580 -20.14 -9.19 -15.33
N PHE A 581 -21.11 -10.05 -15.04
CA PHE A 581 -20.94 -11.15 -14.12
C PHE A 581 -19.77 -12.07 -14.49
N ALA A 582 -19.68 -12.48 -15.76
CA ALA A 582 -18.60 -13.36 -16.21
C ALA A 582 -17.23 -12.71 -16.03
N THR A 583 -17.12 -11.42 -16.34
CA THR A 583 -15.89 -10.63 -16.21
C THR A 583 -15.46 -10.53 -14.73
N GLU A 584 -16.36 -10.12 -13.84
CA GLU A 584 -16.03 -9.93 -12.43
C GLU A 584 -15.75 -11.27 -11.73
N ARG A 585 -16.48 -12.32 -12.06
CA ARG A 585 -16.21 -13.67 -11.57
C ARG A 585 -14.82 -14.16 -12.00
N ALA A 586 -14.43 -13.94 -13.27
CA ALA A 586 -13.11 -14.31 -13.77
C ALA A 586 -12.00 -13.53 -13.07
N ALA A 587 -12.20 -12.22 -12.85
CA ALA A 587 -11.26 -11.39 -12.11
C ALA A 587 -11.07 -11.87 -10.66
N LEU A 588 -12.17 -12.21 -9.98
CA LEU A 588 -12.09 -12.72 -8.61
C LEU A 588 -11.40 -14.11 -8.53
N ILE A 589 -11.65 -14.98 -9.50
CA ILE A 589 -10.93 -16.27 -9.63
C ILE A 589 -9.42 -16.02 -9.83
N SER A 590 -9.04 -15.05 -10.65
CA SER A 590 -7.63 -14.67 -10.84
C SER A 590 -7.02 -14.18 -9.53
N ALA A 591 -7.69 -13.27 -8.83
CA ALA A 591 -7.23 -12.78 -7.52
C ALA A 591 -7.04 -13.91 -6.48
N CYS A 592 -7.92 -14.89 -6.44
CA CYS A 592 -7.76 -16.08 -5.59
C CYS A 592 -6.51 -16.90 -5.95
N ARG A 593 -6.16 -16.98 -7.23
CA ARG A 593 -4.95 -17.68 -7.69
C ARG A 593 -3.68 -16.89 -7.33
N GLU A 594 -3.71 -15.58 -7.53
CA GLU A 594 -2.60 -14.69 -7.15
C GLU A 594 -2.30 -14.76 -5.64
N ALA A 595 -3.35 -14.84 -4.80
CA ALA A 595 -3.20 -15.04 -3.36
C ALA A 595 -2.50 -16.37 -3.02
N GLU A 596 -2.66 -17.42 -3.83
CA GLU A 596 -1.92 -18.70 -3.67
C GLU A 596 -0.44 -18.61 -4.13
N ASP A 597 -0.04 -17.56 -4.86
CA ASP A 597 1.35 -17.32 -5.27
C ASP A 597 2.14 -16.57 -4.19
N ASP A 598 1.49 -15.78 -3.34
CA ASP A 598 2.12 -15.18 -2.16
C ASP A 598 2.26 -16.21 -1.03
N ILE A 599 3.49 -16.50 -0.60
CA ILE A 599 3.77 -17.55 0.39
C ILE A 599 3.15 -17.26 1.77
N VAL A 600 3.01 -15.99 2.14
CA VAL A 600 2.42 -15.58 3.44
C VAL A 600 0.91 -15.75 3.39
N GLU A 601 0.30 -15.26 2.31
CA GLU A 601 -1.14 -15.38 2.10
C GLU A 601 -1.55 -16.84 1.91
N LYS A 602 -0.78 -17.61 1.17
CA LYS A 602 -0.94 -19.05 1.06
C LYS A 602 -0.87 -19.74 2.42
N ALA A 603 0.12 -19.40 3.23
CA ALA A 603 0.23 -19.96 4.58
C ALA A 603 -1.00 -19.58 5.43
N ARG A 604 -1.48 -18.34 5.36
CA ARG A 604 -2.72 -17.91 6.02
C ARG A 604 -3.92 -18.76 5.60
N LEU A 605 -4.15 -18.90 4.28
CA LEU A 605 -5.25 -19.67 3.74
C LEU A 605 -5.17 -21.16 4.13
N ARG A 606 -3.98 -21.75 4.13
CA ARG A 606 -3.74 -23.13 4.55
C ARG A 606 -4.00 -23.32 6.04
N LEU A 607 -3.48 -22.40 6.86
CA LEU A 607 -3.69 -22.40 8.31
C LEU A 607 -5.18 -22.24 8.65
N GLN A 608 -5.90 -21.36 7.96
CA GLN A 608 -7.34 -21.17 8.14
C GLN A 608 -8.11 -22.46 7.81
N ARG A 609 -7.78 -23.14 6.71
CA ARG A 609 -8.37 -24.44 6.36
C ARG A 609 -8.03 -25.51 7.39
N GLN A 610 -6.78 -25.59 7.85
CA GLN A 610 -6.36 -26.53 8.88
C GLN A 610 -7.10 -26.30 10.20
N TYR A 611 -7.20 -25.03 10.63
CA TYR A 611 -7.85 -24.65 11.87
C TYR A 611 -9.35 -24.93 11.86
N PHE A 612 -10.06 -24.48 10.82
CA PHE A 612 -11.52 -24.58 10.74
C PHE A 612 -12.04 -25.91 10.17
N GLY A 613 -11.23 -26.69 9.44
CA GLY A 613 -11.61 -27.98 8.87
C GLY A 613 -12.81 -27.88 7.93
N THR A 614 -13.93 -28.48 8.31
CA THR A 614 -15.20 -28.42 7.54
C THR A 614 -16.12 -27.26 7.92
N HIS A 615 -15.70 -26.43 8.88
CA HIS A 615 -16.48 -25.27 9.29
C HIS A 615 -16.55 -24.21 8.16
N PRO A 616 -17.65 -23.46 7.98
CA PRO A 616 -17.77 -22.45 6.93
C PRO A 616 -16.65 -21.43 6.85
N LEU A 617 -16.05 -21.07 7.97
CA LEU A 617 -14.89 -20.15 8.03
C LEU A 617 -13.57 -20.76 7.52
N ALA A 618 -13.56 -22.02 7.11
CA ALA A 618 -12.38 -22.64 6.49
C ALA A 618 -12.06 -22.03 5.10
N VAL A 619 -13.00 -21.37 4.48
CA VAL A 619 -12.86 -20.69 3.20
C VAL A 619 -12.90 -19.18 3.44
N ASP A 620 -12.02 -18.47 2.75
CA ASP A 620 -11.97 -17.01 2.80
C ASP A 620 -13.27 -16.37 2.27
N ALA A 621 -13.54 -15.12 2.65
CA ALA A 621 -14.70 -14.36 2.18
C ALA A 621 -14.78 -14.25 0.65
N CYS A 622 -13.61 -14.27 -0.03
CA CYS A 622 -13.52 -14.25 -1.49
C CYS A 622 -13.91 -15.59 -2.15
N GLY A 623 -14.04 -16.69 -1.40
CA GLY A 623 -14.25 -18.01 -1.96
C GLY A 623 -12.99 -18.71 -2.44
N THR A 624 -13.14 -19.67 -3.33
CA THR A 624 -12.06 -20.36 -4.05
C THR A 624 -12.36 -20.38 -5.55
N PRO A 625 -11.36 -20.64 -6.42
CA PRO A 625 -11.62 -20.79 -7.86
C PRO A 625 -12.73 -21.81 -8.17
N GLU A 626 -12.79 -22.91 -7.44
CA GLU A 626 -13.78 -23.98 -7.64
C GLU A 626 -15.19 -23.57 -7.18
N THR A 627 -15.31 -22.87 -6.04
CA THR A 627 -16.61 -22.40 -5.55
C THR A 627 -17.15 -21.27 -6.38
N LEU A 628 -16.30 -20.32 -6.77
CA LEU A 628 -16.64 -19.19 -7.63
C LEU A 628 -17.11 -19.65 -9.02
N ALA A 629 -16.47 -20.68 -9.60
CA ALA A 629 -16.85 -21.23 -10.92
C ALA A 629 -18.28 -21.83 -10.94
N ARG A 630 -18.86 -22.13 -9.77
CA ARG A 630 -20.22 -22.69 -9.63
C ARG A 630 -21.29 -21.65 -9.42
N ILE A 631 -20.90 -20.39 -9.17
CA ILE A 631 -21.86 -19.29 -8.96
C ILE A 631 -22.47 -18.88 -10.29
N GLU A 632 -23.77 -18.68 -10.29
CA GLU A 632 -24.55 -18.20 -11.43
C GLU A 632 -25.24 -16.85 -11.09
N PRO A 633 -25.62 -16.04 -12.09
CA PRO A 633 -26.34 -14.77 -11.83
C PRO A 633 -27.59 -14.92 -10.99
N THR A 634 -28.28 -16.05 -11.11
CA THR A 634 -29.48 -16.38 -10.33
C THR A 634 -29.21 -16.53 -8.84
N ASP A 635 -28.01 -17.02 -8.46
CA ASP A 635 -27.61 -17.16 -7.06
C ASP A 635 -27.44 -15.78 -6.41
N LEU A 636 -26.85 -14.84 -7.16
CA LEU A 636 -26.70 -13.46 -6.71
C LEU A 636 -28.05 -12.77 -6.55
N ALA A 637 -28.95 -12.93 -7.50
CA ALA A 637 -30.29 -12.35 -7.42
C ALA A 637 -31.10 -12.94 -6.25
N GLU A 638 -30.90 -14.21 -5.95
CA GLU A 638 -31.56 -14.86 -4.80
C GLU A 638 -30.97 -14.35 -3.49
N LEU A 639 -29.63 -14.29 -3.36
CA LEU A 639 -28.95 -13.77 -2.18
C LEU A 639 -29.30 -12.30 -1.96
N HIS A 640 -29.26 -11.48 -2.99
CA HIS A 640 -29.64 -10.07 -2.94
C HIS A 640 -31.08 -9.89 -2.39
N ARG A 641 -32.06 -10.57 -2.96
CA ARG A 641 -33.48 -10.50 -2.50
C ARG A 641 -33.65 -10.92 -1.05
N LYS A 642 -32.85 -11.87 -0.58
CA LYS A 642 -32.83 -12.35 0.81
C LYS A 642 -32.22 -11.34 1.76
N LEU A 643 -31.13 -10.64 1.34
CA LEU A 643 -30.40 -9.73 2.19
C LEU A 643 -30.96 -8.31 2.19
N VAL A 644 -31.50 -7.81 1.07
CA VAL A 644 -32.03 -6.43 0.96
C VAL A 644 -33.46 -6.37 1.46
N VAL A 645 -33.56 -6.43 2.77
CA VAL A 645 -34.84 -6.25 3.52
C VAL A 645 -34.64 -5.15 4.57
N ALA A 646 -35.71 -4.45 4.93
CA ALA A 646 -35.63 -3.24 5.75
C ALA A 646 -34.85 -3.43 7.06
N ASP A 647 -35.10 -4.53 7.79
CA ASP A 647 -34.41 -4.85 9.05
C ASP A 647 -32.91 -5.11 8.91
N ASN A 648 -32.45 -5.45 7.70
CA ASN A 648 -31.03 -5.71 7.41
C ASN A 648 -30.29 -4.52 6.82
N VAL A 649 -30.99 -3.50 6.35
CA VAL A 649 -30.34 -2.33 5.73
C VAL A 649 -29.89 -1.35 6.79
N VAL A 650 -28.62 -0.96 6.74
CA VAL A 650 -28.03 0.13 7.52
C VAL A 650 -27.52 1.18 6.56
N VAL A 651 -28.02 2.40 6.69
CA VAL A 651 -27.60 3.55 5.89
C VAL A 651 -26.79 4.49 6.77
N GLY A 652 -25.56 4.81 6.36
CA GLY A 652 -24.71 5.77 7.06
C GLY A 652 -24.42 6.99 6.22
N VAL A 653 -24.47 8.18 6.83
CA VAL A 653 -24.05 9.43 6.18
C VAL A 653 -23.11 10.18 7.10
N SER A 654 -21.95 10.59 6.54
CA SER A 654 -20.99 11.41 7.28
C SER A 654 -20.44 12.55 6.43
N GLY A 655 -19.96 13.61 7.11
CA GLY A 655 -19.38 14.78 6.48
C GLY A 655 -20.26 16.01 6.52
N ALA A 656 -20.01 16.96 5.60
CA ALA A 656 -20.73 18.21 5.51
C ALA A 656 -22.01 18.05 4.69
N PHE A 657 -23.13 17.89 5.36
CA PHE A 657 -24.43 17.69 4.70
C PHE A 657 -25.57 18.44 5.42
N ASP A 658 -26.65 18.75 4.67
CA ASP A 658 -27.89 19.22 5.28
C ASP A 658 -28.72 18.05 5.81
N ARG A 659 -28.86 17.97 7.13
CA ARG A 659 -29.55 16.84 7.79
C ARG A 659 -30.98 16.62 7.28
N LYS A 660 -31.71 17.72 7.02
CA LYS A 660 -33.09 17.62 6.54
C LYS A 660 -33.14 16.98 5.15
N SER A 661 -32.36 17.49 4.22
CA SER A 661 -32.29 16.98 2.84
C SER A 661 -31.88 15.51 2.80
N VAL A 662 -30.87 15.13 3.61
CA VAL A 662 -30.43 13.74 3.75
C VAL A 662 -31.53 12.85 4.28
N MET A 663 -32.26 13.25 5.34
CA MET A 663 -33.34 12.45 5.86
C MET A 663 -34.50 12.32 4.88
N ASP A 664 -34.87 13.41 4.18
CA ASP A 664 -35.87 13.38 3.11
C ASP A 664 -35.46 12.41 1.96
N PHE A 665 -34.15 12.39 1.60
CA PHE A 665 -33.61 11.44 0.64
C PHE A 665 -33.72 9.99 1.15
N ILE A 666 -33.29 9.74 2.38
CA ILE A 666 -33.31 8.41 2.98
C ILE A 666 -34.77 7.89 3.06
N HIS A 667 -35.71 8.71 3.49
CA HIS A 667 -37.13 8.33 3.52
C HIS A 667 -37.68 8.00 2.12
N ARG A 668 -37.32 8.78 1.10
CA ARG A 668 -37.79 8.49 -0.27
C ARG A 668 -37.23 7.19 -0.82
N ARG A 669 -35.92 6.91 -0.57
CA ARG A 669 -35.24 5.77 -1.17
C ARG A 669 -35.45 4.46 -0.40
N PHE A 670 -35.47 4.50 0.90
CA PHE A 670 -35.49 3.32 1.78
C PHE A 670 -36.82 3.12 2.49
N GLY A 671 -37.68 4.14 2.59
CA GLY A 671 -38.96 4.05 3.30
C GLY A 671 -39.97 3.09 2.65
N ALA A 672 -39.83 2.83 1.35
CA ALA A 672 -40.67 1.88 0.62
C ALA A 672 -40.16 0.42 0.68
N LEU A 673 -39.04 0.14 1.30
CA LEU A 673 -38.55 -1.23 1.45
C LEU A 673 -39.52 -2.07 2.29
N PRO A 674 -39.79 -3.32 1.88
CA PRO A 674 -40.69 -4.19 2.62
C PRO A 674 -40.23 -4.36 4.06
N LYS A 675 -41.18 -4.20 5.00
CA LYS A 675 -40.94 -4.52 6.40
C LYS A 675 -40.83 -6.04 6.56
N ALA A 676 -39.62 -6.55 6.39
CA ALA A 676 -39.29 -7.95 6.53
C ALA A 676 -38.07 -8.07 7.41
N ALA A 677 -38.02 -9.09 8.26
CA ALA A 677 -36.89 -9.38 9.11
C ALA A 677 -35.98 -10.39 8.43
N LEU A 678 -34.69 -10.10 8.45
CA LEU A 678 -33.66 -11.09 8.05
C LEU A 678 -33.64 -12.21 9.09
N THR A 679 -33.82 -13.45 8.65
CA THR A 679 -33.52 -14.61 9.51
C THR A 679 -32.02 -14.66 9.75
N ARG A 680 -31.61 -14.17 10.90
CA ARG A 680 -30.19 -14.17 11.30
C ARG A 680 -29.72 -15.61 11.46
N ARG A 681 -28.59 -15.93 10.84
CA ARG A 681 -27.89 -17.21 10.93
C ARG A 681 -26.64 -17.07 11.77
N THR A 682 -26.53 -17.91 12.80
CA THR A 682 -25.31 -18.07 13.58
C THR A 682 -24.50 -19.23 13.04
N LEU A 683 -23.18 -19.07 13.00
CA LEU A 683 -22.30 -20.18 12.70
C LEU A 683 -22.12 -21.05 13.95
N PRO A 684 -21.98 -22.38 13.81
CA PRO A 684 -21.63 -23.22 14.95
C PRO A 684 -20.28 -22.76 15.54
N LEU A 685 -20.16 -22.79 16.86
CA LEU A 685 -18.89 -22.48 17.51
C LEU A 685 -17.84 -23.55 17.16
N HIS A 686 -16.66 -23.13 16.75
CA HIS A 686 -15.56 -24.00 16.38
C HIS A 686 -14.35 -23.79 17.28
N VAL A 687 -13.87 -24.88 17.86
CA VAL A 687 -12.59 -24.95 18.55
C VAL A 687 -11.94 -26.28 18.15
N PRO A 688 -10.68 -26.29 17.70
CA PRO A 688 -9.99 -27.53 17.36
C PRO A 688 -10.00 -28.51 18.54
N ALA A 689 -10.35 -29.76 18.28
CA ALA A 689 -10.45 -30.79 19.34
C ALA A 689 -9.07 -31.20 19.86
N VAL A 690 -8.05 -31.17 18.98
CA VAL A 690 -6.67 -31.58 19.26
C VAL A 690 -5.68 -30.68 18.54
N ALA A 691 -4.49 -30.53 19.09
CA ALA A 691 -3.40 -29.90 18.40
C ALA A 691 -3.00 -30.68 17.14
N SER A 692 -2.63 -29.97 16.07
CA SER A 692 -2.16 -30.62 14.84
C SER A 692 -0.97 -29.89 14.25
N ARG A 693 -0.20 -30.60 13.43
CA ARG A 693 0.93 -30.04 12.68
C ARG A 693 0.81 -30.41 11.22
N LEU A 694 0.92 -29.42 10.36
CA LEU A 694 0.97 -29.57 8.92
C LEU A 694 2.29 -29.01 8.38
N GLN A 695 2.92 -29.72 7.47
CA GLN A 695 4.08 -29.25 6.75
C GLN A 695 3.81 -29.35 5.26
N GLU A 696 3.99 -28.25 4.55
CA GLU A 696 3.83 -28.16 3.10
C GLU A 696 5.08 -27.59 2.44
N HIS A 697 5.16 -27.72 1.11
CA HIS A 697 6.23 -27.17 0.31
C HIS A 697 5.66 -26.23 -0.76
N ALA A 698 6.26 -25.05 -0.91
CA ALA A 698 5.87 -24.03 -1.90
C ALA A 698 7.09 -23.60 -2.71
N SER A 699 6.82 -22.98 -3.87
CA SER A 699 7.87 -22.28 -4.61
C SER A 699 8.30 -21.05 -3.82
N GLY A 700 9.61 -20.81 -3.74
CA GLY A 700 10.19 -19.69 -3.00
C GLY A 700 11.47 -20.12 -2.26
N GLU A 701 12.16 -19.18 -1.64
CA GLU A 701 13.40 -19.43 -0.89
C GLU A 701 13.19 -19.34 0.64
N GLN A 702 12.06 -18.78 1.07
CA GLN A 702 11.73 -18.58 2.48
C GLN A 702 10.80 -19.67 3.01
N ALA A 703 10.95 -19.96 4.30
CA ALA A 703 9.96 -20.71 5.06
C ALA A 703 8.98 -19.74 5.75
N VAL A 704 7.72 -20.14 5.82
CA VAL A 704 6.71 -19.47 6.64
C VAL A 704 6.24 -20.45 7.71
N VAL A 705 6.27 -20.00 8.96
CA VAL A 705 5.75 -20.75 10.10
C VAL A 705 4.58 -20.00 10.70
N ALA A 706 3.55 -20.72 11.12
CA ALA A 706 2.40 -20.13 11.77
C ALA A 706 1.83 -21.06 12.86
N LEU A 707 1.31 -20.45 13.92
CA LEU A 707 0.64 -21.11 15.04
C LEU A 707 -0.73 -20.49 15.26
N ALA A 708 -1.80 -21.27 15.09
CA ALA A 708 -3.17 -20.79 15.28
C ALA A 708 -3.81 -21.34 16.55
N PHE A 709 -4.67 -20.51 17.13
CA PHE A 709 -5.40 -20.72 18.37
C PHE A 709 -6.83 -20.18 18.27
N PRO A 710 -7.75 -20.59 19.15
CA PRO A 710 -9.07 -19.98 19.21
C PRO A 710 -9.03 -18.49 19.51
N HIS A 711 -10.06 -17.76 19.00
CA HIS A 711 -10.31 -16.36 19.30
C HIS A 711 -11.78 -16.15 19.66
N CYS A 712 -12.03 -15.18 20.54
CA CYS A 712 -13.37 -14.90 21.07
C CYS A 712 -14.32 -14.21 20.06
N GLY A 713 -13.81 -13.75 18.90
CA GLY A 713 -14.56 -12.84 18.03
C GLY A 713 -14.51 -11.40 18.51
N PHE A 714 -15.23 -10.50 17.84
CA PHE A 714 -15.15 -9.06 18.12
C PHE A 714 -16.29 -8.52 19.02
N ALA A 715 -17.30 -9.34 19.36
CA ALA A 715 -18.41 -8.92 20.22
C ALA A 715 -18.17 -9.09 21.74
N PRO A 716 -17.56 -10.20 22.21
CA PRO A 716 -17.41 -10.46 23.64
C PRO A 716 -16.55 -9.43 24.39
N ASP A 717 -16.69 -9.38 25.69
CA ASP A 717 -15.94 -8.46 26.57
C ASP A 717 -14.44 -8.70 26.51
N GLU A 718 -14.02 -9.95 26.25
CA GLU A 718 -12.62 -10.36 26.13
C GLU A 718 -11.91 -9.79 24.89
N VAL A 719 -12.63 -9.22 23.91
CA VAL A 719 -12.04 -8.71 22.68
C VAL A 719 -10.91 -7.70 22.92
N VAL A 720 -11.05 -6.85 23.94
CA VAL A 720 -10.03 -5.86 24.24
C VAL A 720 -8.78 -6.51 24.81
N ALA A 721 -8.93 -7.52 25.67
CA ALA A 721 -7.81 -8.31 26.16
C ALA A 721 -7.13 -9.10 25.03
N ALA A 722 -7.92 -9.62 24.05
CA ALA A 722 -7.41 -10.22 22.83
C ALA A 722 -6.57 -9.23 22.02
N ASN A 723 -7.08 -8.02 21.80
CA ASN A 723 -6.39 -6.98 21.06
C ASN A 723 -5.10 -6.51 21.75
N VAL A 724 -5.12 -6.38 23.09
CA VAL A 724 -3.90 -6.07 23.86
C VAL A 724 -2.90 -7.22 23.76
N THR A 725 -3.36 -8.48 23.78
CA THR A 725 -2.50 -9.64 23.60
C THR A 725 -1.86 -9.65 22.20
N GLU A 726 -2.62 -9.33 21.16
CA GLU A 726 -2.11 -9.21 19.79
C GLU A 726 -1.03 -8.12 19.72
N GLU A 727 -1.26 -6.96 20.31
CA GLU A 727 -0.29 -5.85 20.35
C GLU A 727 1.00 -6.21 21.12
N LEU A 728 0.90 -7.02 22.16
CA LEU A 728 2.08 -7.53 22.90
C LEU A 728 2.90 -8.53 22.07
N LEU A 729 2.27 -9.26 21.17
CA LEU A 729 2.89 -10.26 20.28
C LEU A 729 3.28 -9.69 18.93
N SER A 730 2.67 -8.58 18.53
CA SER A 730 2.87 -7.93 17.25
C SER A 730 3.63 -6.62 17.41
N GLY A 731 4.05 -6.10 16.25
CA GLY A 731 4.75 -4.84 16.20
C GLY A 731 6.21 -4.95 16.65
N MET A 732 6.97 -4.01 16.14
CA MET A 732 8.42 -3.97 16.26
C MET A 732 8.91 -3.72 17.70
N ALA A 733 8.01 -3.29 18.61
CA ALA A 733 8.32 -3.14 20.05
C ALA A 733 7.99 -4.40 20.88
N SER A 734 7.44 -5.45 20.28
CA SER A 734 7.09 -6.67 21.00
C SER A 734 8.34 -7.46 21.43
N GLY A 735 8.22 -8.14 22.57
CA GLY A 735 9.30 -9.01 23.05
C GLY A 735 9.62 -10.14 22.08
N LEU A 736 8.61 -10.64 21.35
CA LEU A 736 8.77 -11.66 20.32
C LEU A 736 9.59 -11.14 19.13
N PHE A 737 9.23 -9.97 18.61
CA PHE A 737 9.95 -9.35 17.49
C PHE A 737 11.41 -9.09 17.83
N ARG A 738 11.66 -8.46 19.01
CA ARG A 738 13.01 -8.18 19.47
C ARG A 738 13.86 -9.46 19.55
N ARG A 739 13.39 -10.50 20.22
CA ARG A 739 14.16 -11.75 20.38
C ARG A 739 14.38 -12.48 19.06
N VAL A 740 13.34 -12.62 18.25
CA VAL A 740 13.39 -13.46 17.04
C VAL A 740 14.11 -12.75 15.90
N ARG A 741 13.84 -11.45 15.71
CA ARG A 741 14.39 -10.69 14.58
C ARG A 741 15.64 -9.90 14.93
N GLU A 742 15.65 -9.17 16.07
CA GLU A 742 16.72 -8.26 16.39
C GLU A 742 17.90 -8.95 17.10
N GLU A 743 17.63 -9.74 18.16
CA GLU A 743 18.67 -10.39 18.94
C GLU A 743 19.22 -11.65 18.25
N LYS A 744 18.36 -12.48 17.69
CA LYS A 744 18.73 -13.77 17.10
C LYS A 744 18.81 -13.78 15.57
N GLY A 745 18.25 -12.80 14.89
CA GLY A 745 18.26 -12.69 13.43
C GLY A 745 17.60 -13.88 12.71
N MET A 746 16.64 -14.55 13.35
CA MET A 746 16.07 -15.79 12.83
C MET A 746 14.89 -15.59 11.90
N ALA A 747 14.22 -14.44 11.93
CA ALA A 747 13.07 -14.16 11.08
C ALA A 747 13.16 -12.79 10.41
N TYR A 748 12.57 -12.67 9.24
CA TYR A 748 12.47 -11.41 8.48
C TYR A 748 11.30 -10.56 8.98
N PHE A 749 10.20 -11.21 9.29
CA PHE A 749 9.04 -10.65 9.97
C PHE A 749 8.50 -11.68 10.97
N VAL A 750 7.88 -11.19 12.03
CA VAL A 750 7.16 -11.98 13.00
C VAL A 750 6.07 -11.11 13.61
N GLY A 751 4.89 -11.68 13.81
CA GLY A 751 3.77 -10.97 14.38
C GLY A 751 2.63 -11.91 14.74
N ALA A 752 1.55 -11.33 15.24
CA ALA A 752 0.29 -12.00 15.49
C ALA A 752 -0.85 -11.20 14.85
N THR A 753 -1.89 -11.90 14.44
CA THR A 753 -3.10 -11.30 13.90
C THR A 753 -4.27 -12.29 14.03
N ARG A 754 -5.42 -11.99 13.45
CA ARG A 754 -6.61 -12.81 13.61
C ARG A 754 -7.49 -12.85 12.36
N VAL A 755 -8.29 -13.90 12.27
CA VAL A 755 -9.48 -13.98 11.43
C VAL A 755 -10.67 -14.10 12.38
N GLU A 756 -11.60 -13.16 12.32
CA GLU A 756 -12.68 -13.09 13.30
C GLU A 756 -14.06 -12.81 12.68
N VAL A 757 -15.08 -13.36 13.31
CA VAL A 757 -16.47 -12.99 13.14
C VAL A 757 -17.04 -12.52 14.50
N VAL A 758 -18.36 -12.34 14.60
CA VAL A 758 -18.98 -11.71 15.78
C VAL A 758 -18.58 -12.39 17.09
N ASP A 759 -18.63 -13.71 17.15
CA ASP A 759 -18.55 -14.51 18.39
C ASP A 759 -17.44 -15.55 18.41
N GLN A 760 -16.65 -15.65 17.36
CA GLN A 760 -15.54 -16.60 17.26
C GLN A 760 -14.49 -16.18 16.23
N GLY A 761 -13.37 -16.86 16.21
CA GLY A 761 -12.30 -16.61 15.24
C GLY A 761 -11.09 -17.50 15.44
N MET A 762 -10.05 -17.19 14.70
CA MET A 762 -8.73 -17.79 14.78
C MET A 762 -7.72 -16.68 15.08
N PHE A 763 -7.01 -16.80 16.19
CA PHE A 763 -5.85 -15.98 16.51
C PHE A 763 -4.61 -16.70 16.03
N TYR A 764 -3.68 -16.05 15.34
CA TYR A 764 -2.47 -16.73 14.90
C TYR A 764 -1.23 -15.86 14.92
N LEU A 765 -0.12 -16.50 15.30
CA LEU A 765 1.23 -15.95 15.13
C LEU A 765 1.78 -16.44 13.80
N TYR A 766 2.60 -15.62 13.16
CA TYR A 766 3.25 -15.99 11.90
C TYR A 766 4.64 -15.37 11.79
N ALA A 767 5.53 -16.05 11.08
CA ALA A 767 6.87 -15.53 10.79
C ALA A 767 7.39 -16.03 9.45
N GLY A 768 8.12 -15.15 8.75
CA GLY A 768 8.94 -15.51 7.59
C GLY A 768 10.40 -15.70 8.00
N THR A 769 10.98 -16.84 7.68
CA THR A 769 12.30 -17.25 8.20
C THR A 769 13.10 -18.05 7.15
N ALA A 770 14.40 -18.25 7.41
CA ALA A 770 15.16 -19.23 6.67
C ALA A 770 14.71 -20.66 7.02
N PRO A 771 14.68 -21.62 6.07
CA PRO A 771 14.23 -23.00 6.33
C PRO A 771 14.93 -23.66 7.53
N ALA A 772 16.23 -23.43 7.69
CA ALA A 772 17.02 -23.97 8.80
C ALA A 772 16.62 -23.40 10.17
N SER A 773 16.01 -22.23 10.22
CA SER A 773 15.59 -21.54 11.45
C SER A 773 14.13 -21.79 11.82
N ALA A 774 13.33 -22.42 10.97
CA ALA A 774 11.89 -22.58 11.14
C ALA A 774 11.50 -23.20 12.50
N ALA A 775 12.13 -24.30 12.89
CA ALA A 775 11.86 -24.95 14.17
C ALA A 775 12.25 -24.10 15.39
N ALA A 776 13.34 -23.34 15.28
CA ALA A 776 13.78 -22.44 16.35
C ALA A 776 12.82 -21.26 16.52
N VAL A 777 12.29 -20.69 15.42
CA VAL A 777 11.28 -19.61 15.44
C VAL A 777 9.99 -20.10 16.11
N VAL A 778 9.49 -21.28 15.73
CA VAL A 778 8.32 -21.90 16.41
C VAL A 778 8.55 -22.06 17.90
N THR A 779 9.76 -22.45 18.31
CA THR A 779 10.11 -22.58 19.74
C THR A 779 10.03 -21.22 20.46
N GLU A 780 10.53 -20.15 19.84
CA GLU A 780 10.45 -18.80 20.44
C GLU A 780 9.01 -18.29 20.53
N MET A 781 8.18 -18.55 19.51
CA MET A 781 6.75 -18.24 19.57
C MET A 781 6.07 -18.91 20.77
N ARG A 782 6.33 -20.20 20.97
CA ARG A 782 5.77 -20.95 22.12
C ARG A 782 6.27 -20.42 23.46
N LEU A 783 7.54 -20.07 23.57
CA LEU A 783 8.10 -19.44 24.79
C LEU A 783 7.40 -18.12 25.11
N GLU A 784 7.10 -17.33 24.10
CA GLU A 784 6.38 -16.06 24.29
C GLU A 784 4.93 -16.28 24.73
N LEU A 785 4.23 -17.21 24.10
CA LEU A 785 2.88 -17.59 24.52
C LEU A 785 2.86 -18.09 25.97
N GLU A 786 3.82 -18.92 26.36
CA GLU A 786 3.94 -19.38 27.74
C GLU A 786 4.27 -18.24 28.70
N ARG A 787 5.09 -17.25 28.29
CA ARG A 787 5.35 -16.03 29.05
C ARG A 787 4.04 -15.29 29.39
N LEU A 788 3.17 -15.12 28.38
CA LEU A 788 1.87 -14.45 28.55
C LEU A 788 0.92 -15.28 29.43
N ARG A 789 0.84 -16.58 29.22
CA ARG A 789 0.02 -17.50 30.02
C ARG A 789 0.45 -17.54 31.47
N ALA A 790 1.76 -17.48 31.73
CA ALA A 790 2.33 -17.43 33.07
C ALA A 790 2.17 -16.06 33.78
N GLY A 791 1.73 -15.02 33.06
CA GLY A 791 1.61 -13.66 33.58
C GLY A 791 2.98 -12.99 33.82
N LYS A 792 4.01 -13.40 33.08
CA LYS A 792 5.37 -12.83 33.20
C LYS A 792 5.53 -11.56 32.32
N PHE A 793 4.67 -10.59 32.54
CA PHE A 793 4.68 -9.27 31.90
C PHE A 793 4.17 -8.24 32.91
N GLY A 794 4.55 -6.98 32.73
CA GLY A 794 4.26 -5.94 33.71
C GLY A 794 3.18 -4.96 33.28
N ALA A 795 2.69 -4.17 34.22
CA ALA A 795 1.74 -3.09 34.00
C ALA A 795 2.21 -2.08 32.94
N ASP A 796 3.53 -1.83 32.87
CA ASP A 796 4.12 -0.92 31.89
C ASP A 796 3.98 -1.46 30.45
N GLU A 797 4.18 -2.76 30.24
CA GLU A 797 3.99 -3.38 28.92
C GLU A 797 2.54 -3.26 28.44
N ILE A 798 1.57 -3.46 29.35
CA ILE A 798 0.14 -3.28 29.07
C ILE A 798 -0.18 -1.82 28.79
N ALA A 799 0.36 -0.89 29.58
CA ALA A 799 0.13 0.54 29.39
C ALA A 799 0.69 1.01 28.03
N ASP A 800 1.85 0.51 27.64
CA ASP A 800 2.49 0.81 26.35
C ASP A 800 1.69 0.21 25.19
N ALA A 801 1.23 -1.03 25.27
CA ALA A 801 0.38 -1.65 24.28
C ALA A 801 -0.94 -0.87 24.10
N LYS A 802 -1.61 -0.53 25.20
CA LYS A 802 -2.83 0.30 25.17
C LYS A 802 -2.59 1.67 24.52
N ARG A 803 -1.45 2.31 24.80
CA ARG A 803 -1.09 3.59 24.21
C ARG A 803 -0.92 3.48 22.69
N ARG A 804 -0.15 2.48 22.21
CA ARG A 804 0.02 2.23 20.78
C ARG A 804 -1.31 1.93 20.07
N MET A 805 -2.15 1.09 20.65
CA MET A 805 -3.48 0.77 20.11
C MET A 805 -4.36 2.02 19.98
N ARG A 806 -4.37 2.90 20.97
CA ARG A 806 -5.12 4.17 20.89
C ARG A 806 -4.61 5.07 19.77
N VAL A 807 -3.29 5.18 19.62
CA VAL A 807 -2.67 5.96 18.54
C VAL A 807 -3.03 5.38 17.18
N SER A 808 -2.82 4.09 16.96
CA SER A 808 -3.17 3.39 15.72
C SER A 808 -4.66 3.55 15.37
N ARG A 809 -5.53 3.39 16.39
CA ARG A 809 -6.98 3.56 16.20
C ARG A 809 -7.34 5.00 15.84
N ARG A 810 -6.73 6.01 16.45
CA ARG A 810 -6.93 7.43 16.09
C ARG A 810 -6.45 7.71 14.68
N GLN A 811 -5.29 7.18 14.30
CA GLN A 811 -4.74 7.33 12.94
C GLN A 811 -5.69 6.74 11.88
N GLY A 812 -6.19 5.52 12.09
CA GLY A 812 -7.14 4.87 11.18
C GLY A 812 -8.54 5.52 11.13
N ARG A 813 -8.84 6.48 12.01
CA ARG A 813 -10.16 7.14 12.17
C ARG A 813 -10.14 8.64 11.89
N GLN A 814 -9.12 9.15 11.25
CA GLN A 814 -8.97 10.60 11.02
C GLN A 814 -10.07 11.15 10.09
N SER A 815 -10.47 10.42 9.05
CA SER A 815 -11.52 10.86 8.15
C SER A 815 -12.94 10.48 8.64
N ALA A 816 -13.92 11.35 8.36
CA ALA A 816 -15.32 11.09 8.64
C ALA A 816 -15.81 9.79 7.97
N GLY A 817 -15.36 9.52 6.74
CA GLY A 817 -15.67 8.30 6.00
C GLY A 817 -15.15 7.04 6.70
N ALA A 818 -13.90 7.03 7.16
CA ALA A 818 -13.33 5.88 7.87
C ALA A 818 -14.05 5.59 9.19
N ARG A 819 -14.41 6.65 9.93
CA ARG A 819 -15.23 6.53 11.15
C ARG A 819 -16.60 5.92 10.86
N MET A 820 -17.27 6.41 9.82
CA MET A 820 -18.60 5.95 9.43
C MET A 820 -18.58 4.49 8.96
N GLN A 821 -17.66 4.11 8.08
CA GLN A 821 -17.56 2.72 7.61
C GLN A 821 -17.37 1.75 8.80
N GLY A 822 -16.49 2.10 9.75
CA GLY A 822 -16.32 1.34 10.98
C GLY A 822 -17.59 1.26 11.83
N ALA A 823 -18.37 2.34 11.93
CA ALA A 823 -19.65 2.37 12.63
C ALA A 823 -20.70 1.50 11.94
N LEU A 824 -20.76 1.53 10.59
CA LEU A 824 -21.68 0.70 9.80
C LEU A 824 -21.43 -0.80 9.99
N VAL A 825 -20.17 -1.23 9.93
CA VAL A 825 -19.80 -2.64 10.18
C VAL A 825 -20.28 -3.09 11.58
N ARG A 826 -20.05 -2.26 12.60
CA ARG A 826 -20.49 -2.57 13.98
C ARG A 826 -21.99 -2.58 14.14
N GLU A 827 -22.67 -1.64 13.50
CA GLU A 827 -24.14 -1.58 13.52
C GLU A 827 -24.76 -2.81 12.86
N VAL A 828 -24.20 -3.22 11.70
CA VAL A 828 -24.60 -4.45 11.00
C VAL A 828 -24.34 -5.69 11.87
N ALA A 829 -23.23 -5.73 12.58
CA ALA A 829 -22.86 -6.82 13.49
C ALA A 829 -23.70 -6.84 14.80
N GLY A 830 -24.54 -5.83 15.04
CA GLY A 830 -25.38 -5.73 16.24
C GLY A 830 -24.67 -5.17 17.47
N LEU A 831 -23.47 -4.59 17.33
CA LEU A 831 -22.72 -3.96 18.42
C LEU A 831 -23.16 -2.50 18.65
N GLY A 832 -23.85 -1.89 17.68
CA GLY A 832 -24.21 -0.49 17.66
C GLY A 832 -23.11 0.42 17.10
N ALA A 833 -23.54 1.48 16.41
CA ALA A 833 -22.63 2.42 15.74
C ALA A 833 -21.66 3.12 16.73
N ASN A 834 -22.11 3.31 17.98
CA ASN A 834 -21.34 3.97 19.05
C ASN A 834 -20.47 3.01 19.90
N PHE A 835 -20.20 1.80 19.43
CA PHE A 835 -19.40 0.79 20.15
C PHE A 835 -18.00 1.28 20.55
N ASP A 836 -17.48 2.30 19.91
CA ASP A 836 -16.16 2.85 20.24
C ASP A 836 -16.06 3.41 21.67
N ALA A 837 -17.13 3.99 22.18
CA ALA A 837 -17.17 4.44 23.59
C ALA A 837 -17.11 3.24 24.56
N GLU A 838 -17.78 2.16 24.23
CA GLU A 838 -17.73 0.91 24.99
C GLU A 838 -16.36 0.25 24.89
N TRP A 839 -15.75 0.26 23.71
CA TRP A 839 -14.39 -0.25 23.52
C TRP A 839 -13.37 0.50 24.36
N GLU A 840 -13.44 1.86 24.40
CA GLU A 840 -12.54 2.68 25.24
C GLU A 840 -12.78 2.38 26.74
N ARG A 841 -14.02 2.20 27.17
CA ARG A 841 -14.36 1.80 28.54
C ARG A 841 -13.72 0.44 28.88
N ARG A 842 -13.88 -0.55 28.01
CA ARG A 842 -13.27 -1.88 28.15
C ARG A 842 -11.75 -1.80 28.16
N MET A 843 -11.17 -0.97 27.30
CA MET A 843 -9.73 -0.73 27.24
C MET A 843 -9.21 -0.17 28.57
N ALA A 844 -9.93 0.76 29.20
CA ALA A 844 -9.54 1.29 30.51
C ALA A 844 -9.52 0.21 31.59
N LEU A 845 -10.47 -0.72 31.56
CA LEU A 845 -10.62 -1.80 32.55
C LEU A 845 -9.72 -3.02 32.29
N THR A 846 -9.13 -3.17 31.10
CA THR A 846 -8.26 -4.30 30.79
C THR A 846 -6.92 -4.13 31.52
N ASP A 847 -6.58 -5.07 32.37
CA ASP A 847 -5.35 -5.13 33.16
C ASP A 847 -4.55 -6.40 32.83
N GLU A 848 -3.47 -6.64 33.58
CA GLU A 848 -2.62 -7.83 33.42
C GLU A 848 -3.41 -9.13 33.66
N ALA A 849 -4.36 -9.10 34.60
CA ALA A 849 -5.16 -10.27 34.92
C ALA A 849 -6.11 -10.63 33.76
N ALA A 850 -6.70 -9.62 33.10
CA ALA A 850 -7.56 -9.81 31.95
C ALA A 850 -6.79 -10.40 30.74
N VAL A 851 -5.59 -9.87 30.46
CA VAL A 851 -4.70 -10.37 29.38
C VAL A 851 -4.22 -11.79 29.69
N GLN A 852 -3.83 -12.07 30.92
CA GLN A 852 -3.44 -13.42 31.34
C GLN A 852 -4.61 -14.39 31.24
N ALA A 853 -5.82 -13.99 31.65
CA ALA A 853 -7.01 -14.83 31.56
C ALA A 853 -7.34 -15.17 30.11
N PHE A 854 -7.27 -14.21 29.20
CA PHE A 854 -7.41 -14.44 27.76
C PHE A 854 -6.34 -15.45 27.28
N ALA A 855 -5.05 -15.21 27.57
CA ALA A 855 -3.96 -16.08 27.15
C ALA A 855 -4.12 -17.51 27.67
N ARG A 856 -4.54 -17.69 28.92
CA ARG A 856 -4.78 -19.04 29.50
C ARG A 856 -5.95 -19.75 28.87
N ARG A 857 -7.03 -19.02 28.51
CA ARG A 857 -8.26 -19.60 27.97
C ARG A 857 -8.09 -19.96 26.49
N PHE A 858 -7.47 -19.10 25.69
CA PHE A 858 -7.46 -19.22 24.24
C PHE A 858 -6.13 -19.70 23.67
N LEU A 859 -4.99 -19.29 24.22
CA LEU A 859 -3.66 -19.62 23.70
C LEU A 859 -3.09 -20.89 24.36
N ASP A 860 -3.92 -21.93 24.51
CA ASP A 860 -3.51 -23.20 25.09
C ASP A 860 -2.96 -24.12 23.99
N VAL A 861 -1.79 -24.72 24.22
CA VAL A 861 -1.12 -25.65 23.29
C VAL A 861 -1.98 -26.85 22.87
N LYS A 862 -3.00 -27.20 23.67
CA LYS A 862 -3.95 -28.26 23.30
C LYS A 862 -4.80 -27.93 22.07
N PHE A 863 -4.94 -26.65 21.75
CA PHE A 863 -5.69 -26.16 20.59
C PHE A 863 -4.79 -25.76 19.42
N GLU A 864 -3.47 -25.83 19.61
CA GLU A 864 -2.49 -25.31 18.66
C GLU A 864 -2.59 -25.99 17.31
N GLN A 865 -2.69 -25.20 16.24
CA GLN A 865 -2.57 -25.66 14.88
C GLN A 865 -1.27 -25.10 14.31
N GLU A 866 -0.25 -25.94 14.14
CA GLU A 866 1.05 -25.55 13.59
C GLU A 866 1.07 -25.78 12.08
N LEU A 867 1.44 -24.76 11.33
CA LEU A 867 1.73 -24.84 9.90
C LEU A 867 3.18 -24.43 9.64
N VAL A 868 3.88 -25.25 8.85
CA VAL A 868 5.22 -24.94 8.35
C VAL A 868 5.21 -25.09 6.83
N VAL A 869 5.41 -23.99 6.12
CA VAL A 869 5.58 -23.99 4.66
C VAL A 869 7.06 -23.83 4.36
N LEU A 870 7.66 -24.85 3.74
CA LEU A 870 9.07 -24.87 3.35
C LEU A 870 9.23 -24.63 1.84
N PRO A 871 10.38 -24.15 1.38
CA PRO A 871 10.74 -24.20 -0.03
C PRO A 871 10.66 -25.62 -0.61
N LYS A 872 10.30 -25.71 -1.89
CA LYS A 872 10.51 -26.96 -2.65
C LYS A 872 12.02 -27.17 -2.80
N ALA A 873 12.47 -28.42 -2.58
CA ALA A 873 13.87 -28.83 -2.68
C ALA A 873 14.41 -28.65 -4.12
#